data_b345cec30467e42d5462211762f1fc1f
#
_entry.id   b345cec30467e42d5462211762f1fc1f
#
_cell.length_a   1.000
_cell.length_b   1.000
_cell.length_c   1.000
_cell.angle_alpha   90.00
_cell.angle_beta   90.00
_cell.angle_gamma   90.00
#
_symmetry.space_group_name_H-M   'P 1'
#
loop_
_entity.id
_entity.type
_entity.pdbx_description
1 polymer ?
#
loop_
_entity_poly.entity_id
_entity_poly.type
_entity_poly.pdbx_seq_one_letter_code
_entity_poly.pdbx_strand_id
1 'polypeptide(L)'
;MQIKNKLLLALAVVSLQSMARESVDLSSLGWNITLDTQAQWNSDELYVSPVNVAALPVHQPTGGWQLLDNPQKRNVQLPATVEGELWGWNGQTYGVTGNYVGVSWFNTSVDVPANWTGKRITLQFDAVRFRAEVFVNHQLAGYDLVNSTPFSIDITPYVKLGQKNDVAIRITDPNGNFNWKDSQCYAWGNYLTNPSHGFGGITGRVHLCATDRTYIDDVFVENTPVPSTVKVHVEAGGLTADTPLVMELRERGSQKVVWRHNDQMTTAEKTIEVSLPQARLWSVDTPNLYELTLRLGNDEVKKRFGFRWFEVRTVKGDKQFYLNGKRITLVTAISWSFWPDNGITPSKELAYKQVRDAKQLGMTMLNFHRTIGNTDVLDAADELGLLYFEEPGGNQYPAGKFDDGTPYTKFYFDYRNEKLARMIRRDRSHPSLVIYNLHNERGASPQAEDRREMQMGHRLDPSRILTYNSCNGKNPEGEPDDHFKLHLMPNDTTFYNVGWWDNHHAGGPGVYHDYIYKGKDNYLRYSANKGEIVYWGEEGAIGTPPRLQLIRDEILRTGRTTGWEAKDYLAWYDAYDQFLRQRGFSKAFPCVDSLTRQMGNVAYYYQGRVIENIHISNTVDAYAVNGWESMKLENHSGIVDNYRNLKGDADLIARYNRPLYLAVKLTNKVLAVGDTTTTDVYIVNRKNVHGTAQLVLTARDAQGRLLAQTKRKVKVSGGVVYGENLMTGWQWKVTGSGYVSVDAKLVQQGRTVAAGSDRIYAVAMNAKSIEGTCVVADTTGVLAAYLKSQGIQTTDYKTGRPQGDFMIVGAFEPTQFGSGYSDILEWASTGHTVVIVDNPLRWADLLCDKEIMDYRGFKQLGRSWYGGNFFCRSHPIFEGLPTDCVFNWEYQCFAAYNRRRVGLRDMNGDVLVGCVSDHRKEVYSALSEIAVGRGRVLITTLDIPACLRGTAAYNKKVDLDGMNESMNTFNTQGMNKADAVGRQLLLNMLRYASGKSSQQAQ
;
A
#
# COMPACT_ATOMS: atom_id res chain seq x y z
N MET A 1 -37.34 -49.66 29.19
CA MET A 1 -36.65 -50.76 28.52
C MET A 1 -35.20 -50.30 28.25
N GLN A 2 -34.26 -50.71 29.10
CA GLN A 2 -32.88 -50.34 29.09
C GLN A 2 -32.10 -51.14 28.05
N ILE A 3 -31.37 -50.54 27.20
CA ILE A 3 -30.34 -51.19 26.37
C ILE A 3 -28.98 -50.61 26.81
N LYS A 4 -28.22 -51.48 27.48
CA LYS A 4 -26.83 -51.24 27.87
C LYS A 4 -25.95 -51.40 26.64
N ASN A 5 -25.28 -50.34 26.24
CA ASN A 5 -24.14 -50.41 25.30
C ASN A 5 -22.87 -50.72 26.08
N LYS A 6 -22.29 -51.87 25.84
CA LYS A 6 -20.94 -52.25 26.25
C LYS A 6 -19.97 -51.57 25.29
N LEU A 7 -19.14 -50.67 25.81
CA LEU A 7 -17.96 -50.15 25.12
C LEU A 7 -16.84 -51.16 25.25
N LEU A 8 -16.47 -51.82 24.17
CA LEU A 8 -15.23 -52.59 24.07
C LEU A 8 -14.07 -51.56 23.89
N LEU A 9 -13.24 -51.46 24.93
CA LEU A 9 -11.94 -50.78 24.83
C LEU A 9 -10.99 -51.72 24.08
N ALA A 10 -10.76 -51.48 22.80
CA ALA A 10 -9.65 -52.04 22.07
C ALA A 10 -8.39 -51.21 22.44
N LEU A 11 -7.54 -51.78 23.31
CA LEU A 11 -6.18 -51.29 23.48
C LEU A 11 -5.42 -51.54 22.18
N ALA A 12 -5.35 -50.57 21.30
CA ALA A 12 -4.32 -50.54 20.29
C ALA A 12 -3.02 -50.13 21.00
N VAL A 13 -2.14 -51.08 21.19
CA VAL A 13 -0.73 -50.82 21.52
C VAL A 13 -0.13 -50.17 20.28
N VAL A 14 -0.27 -48.86 20.16
CA VAL A 14 0.55 -48.05 19.27
C VAL A 14 1.92 -48.06 19.95
N SER A 15 2.86 -48.72 19.34
CA SER A 15 4.26 -48.55 19.67
C SER A 15 4.59 -47.07 19.39
N LEU A 16 4.58 -46.25 20.43
CA LEU A 16 5.15 -44.92 20.44
C LEU A 16 6.65 -45.07 20.14
N GLN A 17 7.02 -45.09 18.87
CA GLN A 17 8.35 -44.67 18.49
C GLN A 17 8.40 -43.21 18.92
N SER A 18 9.13 -42.94 19.98
CA SER A 18 9.48 -41.60 20.45
C SER A 18 10.09 -40.86 19.27
N MET A 19 9.36 -39.95 18.65
CA MET A 19 9.96 -39.01 17.70
C MET A 19 11.04 -38.26 18.47
N ALA A 20 12.27 -38.17 17.92
CA ALA A 20 13.37 -37.61 18.68
C ALA A 20 13.21 -36.10 18.88
N ARG A 21 12.64 -35.39 17.89
CA ARG A 21 12.24 -33.99 18.02
C ARG A 21 10.74 -33.92 18.39
N GLU A 22 10.47 -33.33 19.52
CA GLU A 22 9.10 -33.01 19.95
C GLU A 22 8.95 -31.50 20.04
N SER A 23 7.82 -30.98 19.57
CA SER A 23 7.52 -29.55 19.60
C SER A 23 6.08 -29.35 20.07
N VAL A 24 5.90 -28.46 21.05
CA VAL A 24 4.60 -28.07 21.60
C VAL A 24 4.41 -26.58 21.33
N ASP A 25 3.33 -26.21 20.62
CA ASP A 25 2.97 -24.81 20.43
C ASP A 25 2.38 -24.25 21.73
N LEU A 26 3.06 -23.28 22.32
CA LEU A 26 2.64 -22.59 23.53
C LEU A 26 1.75 -21.36 23.25
N SER A 27 1.56 -20.99 22.01
CA SER A 27 0.88 -19.73 21.64
C SER A 27 -0.59 -19.69 22.10
N SER A 28 -1.24 -20.87 22.16
CA SER A 28 -2.63 -21.01 22.57
C SER A 28 -2.85 -21.24 24.07
N LEU A 29 -1.77 -21.33 24.88
CA LEU A 29 -1.88 -21.69 26.31
C LEU A 29 -2.49 -20.58 27.19
N GLY A 30 -2.85 -19.47 26.75
CA GLY A 30 -3.26 -18.38 27.61
C GLY A 30 -2.06 -17.75 28.33
N TRP A 31 -1.61 -16.66 27.76
CA TRP A 31 -0.56 -15.81 28.31
C TRP A 31 -1.18 -14.63 29.06
N ASN A 32 -0.48 -14.11 30.06
CA ASN A 32 -0.89 -12.91 30.77
C ASN A 32 0.04 -11.75 30.42
N ILE A 33 -0.51 -10.56 30.15
CA ILE A 33 0.24 -9.32 30.01
C ILE A 33 0.07 -8.50 31.29
N THR A 34 1.18 -8.07 31.88
CA THR A 34 1.24 -7.14 33.00
C THR A 34 2.17 -6.00 32.66
N LEU A 35 1.70 -4.74 32.81
CA LEU A 35 2.54 -3.56 32.60
C LEU A 35 3.34 -3.25 33.87
N ASP A 36 4.65 -3.09 33.69
CA ASP A 36 5.56 -2.67 34.77
C ASP A 36 5.95 -1.21 34.58
N THR A 37 5.03 -0.32 34.92
CA THR A 37 5.14 1.11 34.67
C THR A 37 6.19 1.83 35.52
N GLN A 38 6.72 1.16 36.54
CA GLN A 38 7.76 1.68 37.45
C GLN A 38 9.15 1.13 37.13
N ALA A 39 9.25 0.20 36.18
CA ALA A 39 10.53 -0.38 35.82
C ALA A 39 11.48 0.67 35.25
N GLN A 40 12.72 0.60 35.70
CA GLN A 40 13.80 1.41 35.12
C GLN A 40 14.39 0.63 33.93
N TRP A 41 14.62 1.31 32.83
CA TRP A 41 15.11 0.64 31.60
C TRP A 41 15.89 1.57 30.65
N ASN A 42 15.76 2.89 30.76
CA ASN A 42 16.35 3.86 29.80
C ASN A 42 17.88 3.83 29.75
N SER A 43 18.53 3.43 30.84
CA SER A 43 19.99 3.36 30.99
C SER A 43 20.53 1.92 30.98
N ASP A 44 19.71 0.94 30.60
CA ASP A 44 20.14 -0.47 30.55
C ASP A 44 21.29 -0.64 29.54
N GLU A 45 22.20 -1.54 29.84
CA GLU A 45 23.18 -2.00 28.86
C GLU A 45 22.52 -2.95 27.87
N LEU A 46 22.87 -2.80 26.58
CA LEU A 46 22.33 -3.60 25.48
C LEU A 46 23.40 -4.52 24.90
N TYR A 47 23.02 -5.73 24.54
CA TYR A 47 23.89 -6.76 24.02
C TYR A 47 23.36 -7.34 22.71
N VAL A 48 24.25 -7.73 21.80
CA VAL A 48 23.92 -8.46 20.58
C VAL A 48 24.43 -9.88 20.69
N SER A 49 23.62 -10.86 20.30
CA SER A 49 24.00 -12.28 20.36
C SER A 49 25.31 -12.58 19.57
N PRO A 50 26.14 -13.54 20.04
CA PRO A 50 25.92 -14.42 21.19
C PRO A 50 26.19 -13.73 22.55
N VAL A 51 25.37 -14.01 23.57
CA VAL A 51 25.45 -13.37 24.89
C VAL A 51 25.71 -14.41 25.97
N ASN A 52 26.62 -14.12 26.90
CA ASN A 52 26.80 -14.92 28.10
C ASN A 52 25.72 -14.52 29.13
N VAL A 53 24.63 -15.26 29.19
CA VAL A 53 23.47 -15.00 30.06
C VAL A 53 23.85 -14.92 31.53
N ALA A 54 24.84 -15.73 31.98
CA ALA A 54 25.27 -15.74 33.38
C ALA A 54 26.01 -14.43 33.81
N ALA A 55 26.46 -13.64 32.87
CA ALA A 55 27.12 -12.35 33.10
C ALA A 55 26.16 -11.14 33.00
N LEU A 56 24.89 -11.36 32.63
CA LEU A 56 23.93 -10.29 32.47
C LEU A 56 23.35 -9.78 33.80
N PRO A 57 22.97 -8.50 33.89
CA PRO A 57 22.16 -8.03 35.00
C PRO A 57 20.78 -8.74 34.97
N VAL A 58 20.22 -8.99 36.16
CA VAL A 58 18.92 -9.64 36.30
C VAL A 58 17.87 -8.60 36.70
N HIS A 59 16.94 -8.32 35.78
CA HIS A 59 15.86 -7.36 35.99
C HIS A 59 14.58 -8.09 36.41
N GLN A 60 14.30 -8.13 37.72
CA GLN A 60 13.06 -8.70 38.25
C GLN A 60 11.88 -7.73 38.08
N PRO A 61 10.61 -8.21 38.18
CA PRO A 61 9.45 -7.33 38.22
C PRO A 61 9.56 -6.32 39.37
N THR A 62 9.13 -5.08 39.14
CA THR A 62 9.17 -4.04 40.16
C THR A 62 8.30 -4.44 41.36
N GLY A 63 8.90 -4.48 42.55
CA GLY A 63 8.25 -4.95 43.77
C GLY A 63 8.22 -6.49 43.91
N GLY A 64 8.81 -7.27 42.99
CA GLY A 64 8.93 -8.70 43.05
C GLY A 64 7.95 -9.49 42.18
N TRP A 65 8.09 -10.81 42.16
CA TRP A 65 7.33 -11.69 41.24
C TRP A 65 5.81 -11.66 41.45
N GLN A 66 5.33 -11.25 42.64
CA GLN A 66 3.89 -11.04 42.88
C GLN A 66 3.24 -9.99 41.95
N LEU A 67 4.02 -9.12 41.29
CA LEU A 67 3.50 -8.21 40.27
C LEU A 67 2.73 -8.97 39.18
N LEU A 68 3.18 -10.19 38.81
CA LEU A 68 2.59 -11.00 37.76
C LEU A 68 1.26 -11.65 38.16
N ASP A 69 0.91 -11.61 39.44
CA ASP A 69 -0.36 -12.06 39.99
C ASP A 69 -1.42 -10.96 40.05
N ASN A 70 -1.10 -9.78 39.50
CA ASN A 70 -1.99 -8.61 39.47
C ASN A 70 -3.35 -8.97 38.86
N PRO A 71 -4.47 -8.63 39.52
CA PRO A 71 -5.82 -8.87 38.97
C PRO A 71 -6.12 -8.04 37.72
N GLN A 72 -5.34 -7.02 37.40
CA GLN A 72 -5.45 -6.22 36.17
C GLN A 72 -4.70 -6.83 34.98
N LYS A 73 -4.04 -7.96 35.12
CA LYS A 73 -3.41 -8.67 34.01
C LYS A 73 -4.42 -9.03 32.93
N ARG A 74 -3.97 -8.98 31.66
CA ARG A 74 -4.77 -9.39 30.52
C ARG A 74 -4.42 -10.80 30.08
N ASN A 75 -5.40 -11.67 29.98
CA ASN A 75 -5.20 -12.99 29.41
C ASN A 75 -5.32 -12.91 27.88
N VAL A 76 -4.29 -13.40 27.18
CA VAL A 76 -4.18 -13.29 25.72
C VAL A 76 -3.70 -14.61 25.10
N GLN A 77 -3.94 -14.75 23.81
CA GLN A 77 -3.28 -15.74 22.96
C GLN A 77 -2.20 -15.05 22.12
N LEU A 78 -1.10 -15.74 21.83
CA LEU A 78 -0.06 -15.22 20.98
C LEU A 78 -0.34 -15.47 19.49
N PRO A 79 0.12 -14.61 18.58
CA PRO A 79 0.88 -13.37 18.83
C PRO A 79 0.05 -12.27 19.49
N ALA A 80 0.67 -11.50 20.39
CA ALA A 80 0.01 -10.40 21.09
C ALA A 80 0.96 -9.22 21.34
N THR A 81 0.42 -8.00 21.28
CA THR A 81 1.13 -6.76 21.61
C THR A 81 0.39 -6.04 22.73
N VAL A 82 1.10 -5.18 23.44
CA VAL A 82 0.48 -4.34 24.48
C VAL A 82 -0.63 -3.48 23.86
N GLU A 83 -0.39 -2.88 22.72
CA GLU A 83 -1.34 -1.99 22.04
C GLU A 83 -2.55 -2.74 21.46
N GLY A 84 -2.39 -4.00 21.08
CA GLY A 84 -3.51 -4.85 20.66
C GLY A 84 -4.55 -5.05 21.75
N GLU A 85 -4.10 -5.08 23.01
CA GLU A 85 -4.94 -5.37 24.17
C GLU A 85 -5.25 -4.15 25.03
N LEU A 86 -4.37 -3.15 25.07
CA LEU A 86 -4.38 -2.04 26.02
C LEU A 86 -4.20 -0.68 25.33
N TRP A 87 -4.79 -0.51 24.13
CA TRP A 87 -4.69 0.74 23.36
C TRP A 87 -5.17 1.95 24.16
N GLY A 88 -4.35 3.00 24.18
CA GLY A 88 -4.64 4.25 24.90
C GLY A 88 -4.33 4.19 26.40
N TRP A 89 -3.72 3.13 26.89
CA TRP A 89 -3.46 2.96 28.31
C TRP A 89 -2.59 4.09 28.92
N ASN A 90 -1.53 4.49 28.22
CA ASN A 90 -0.61 5.51 28.74
C ASN A 90 -1.11 6.95 28.57
N GLY A 91 -2.22 7.16 27.88
CA GLY A 91 -2.81 8.48 27.66
C GLY A 91 -1.96 9.43 26.82
N GLN A 92 -0.84 8.98 26.28
CA GLN A 92 0.02 9.82 25.45
C GLN A 92 -0.52 9.94 24.04
N THR A 93 -0.48 11.14 23.49
CA THR A 93 -0.75 11.42 22.09
C THR A 93 0.58 11.71 21.40
N TYR A 94 1.07 10.78 20.63
CA TYR A 94 2.29 10.97 19.86
C TYR A 94 2.07 10.46 18.45
N GLY A 95 1.58 11.31 17.54
CA GLY A 95 1.27 10.93 16.17
C GLY A 95 0.31 9.73 16.08
N VAL A 96 0.64 8.67 16.76
CA VAL A 96 -0.15 7.50 17.11
C VAL A 96 -0.61 7.62 18.56
N THR A 97 -1.89 7.75 18.78
CA THR A 97 -2.46 7.85 20.10
C THR A 97 -2.51 6.48 20.77
N GLY A 98 -2.00 6.36 21.99
CA GLY A 98 -2.23 5.20 22.84
C GLY A 98 -1.13 4.15 22.88
N ASN A 99 0.01 4.37 22.20
CA ASN A 99 1.16 3.48 22.30
C ASN A 99 1.74 3.44 23.72
N TYR A 100 2.26 2.29 24.10
CA TYR A 100 2.95 2.07 25.37
C TYR A 100 4.47 2.03 25.17
N VAL A 101 5.18 2.84 25.93
CA VAL A 101 6.65 2.87 25.97
C VAL A 101 7.11 2.45 27.36
N GLY A 102 7.90 1.38 27.46
CA GLY A 102 8.34 0.86 28.74
C GLY A 102 8.43 -0.66 28.79
N VAL A 103 8.25 -1.19 30.01
CA VAL A 103 8.38 -2.60 30.31
C VAL A 103 7.03 -3.27 30.47
N SER A 104 6.84 -4.38 29.77
CA SER A 104 5.73 -5.30 29.96
C SER A 104 6.24 -6.70 30.26
N TRP A 105 5.46 -7.45 31.02
CA TRP A 105 5.71 -8.87 31.31
C TRP A 105 4.67 -9.74 30.66
N PHE A 106 5.14 -10.75 29.92
CA PHE A 106 4.31 -11.82 29.37
C PHE A 106 4.62 -13.10 30.13
N ASN A 107 3.63 -13.71 30.79
CA ASN A 107 3.87 -14.91 31.59
C ASN A 107 2.81 -16.00 31.38
N THR A 108 3.27 -17.24 31.47
CA THR A 108 2.43 -18.44 31.43
C THR A 108 3.08 -19.53 32.25
N SER A 109 2.36 -20.65 32.43
CA SER A 109 2.86 -21.86 33.09
C SER A 109 2.83 -23.03 32.14
N VAL A 110 3.92 -23.79 32.05
CA VAL A 110 4.16 -24.82 31.03
C VAL A 110 4.48 -26.17 31.67
N ASP A 111 3.78 -27.22 31.25
CA ASP A 111 4.10 -28.59 31.65
C ASP A 111 5.25 -29.12 30.79
N VAL A 112 6.37 -29.52 31.43
CA VAL A 112 7.49 -30.14 30.73
C VAL A 112 7.43 -31.65 30.97
N PRO A 113 7.29 -32.50 29.94
CA PRO A 113 7.11 -33.91 30.07
C PRO A 113 8.28 -34.61 30.78
N ALA A 114 8.00 -35.56 31.68
CA ALA A 114 9.02 -36.33 32.40
C ALA A 114 9.86 -37.21 31.47
N ASN A 115 9.31 -37.67 30.35
CA ASN A 115 10.00 -38.50 29.35
C ASN A 115 11.04 -37.73 28.53
N TRP A 116 11.17 -36.39 28.72
CA TRP A 116 12.22 -35.57 28.10
C TRP A 116 13.55 -35.62 28.87
N THR A 117 13.67 -36.50 29.83
CA THR A 117 14.93 -36.72 30.56
C THR A 117 16.08 -36.99 29.58
N GLY A 118 17.18 -36.23 29.70
CA GLY A 118 18.37 -36.35 28.86
C GLY A 118 18.29 -35.63 27.50
N LYS A 119 17.15 -35.11 27.14
CA LYS A 119 17.01 -34.25 25.94
C LYS A 119 17.51 -32.83 26.19
N ARG A 120 17.83 -32.11 25.13
CA ARG A 120 18.00 -30.66 25.11
C ARG A 120 16.60 -30.04 24.98
N ILE A 121 16.26 -29.14 25.87
CA ILE A 121 14.94 -28.47 25.91
C ILE A 121 15.12 -26.98 25.61
N THR A 122 14.38 -26.50 24.64
CA THR A 122 14.48 -25.09 24.19
C THR A 122 13.11 -24.42 24.15
N LEU A 123 13.09 -23.12 24.46
CA LEU A 123 12.01 -22.21 24.05
C LEU A 123 12.43 -21.53 22.75
N GLN A 124 11.60 -21.67 21.74
CA GLN A 124 11.80 -21.06 20.41
C GLN A 124 10.74 -20.00 20.19
N PHE A 125 11.19 -18.80 19.82
CA PHE A 125 10.35 -17.64 19.51
C PHE A 125 10.47 -17.33 18.04
N ASP A 126 9.35 -17.18 17.33
CA ASP A 126 9.38 -16.72 15.95
C ASP A 126 9.74 -15.22 15.86
N ALA A 127 9.23 -14.42 16.80
CA ALA A 127 9.55 -13.00 16.92
C ALA A 127 9.11 -12.41 18.25
N VAL A 128 9.91 -11.48 18.78
CA VAL A 128 9.57 -10.60 19.91
C VAL A 128 9.96 -9.18 19.56
N ARG A 129 9.20 -8.17 19.99
CA ARG A 129 9.54 -6.78 19.88
C ARG A 129 9.38 -6.09 21.23
N PHE A 130 10.39 -5.45 21.83
CA PHE A 130 11.74 -5.22 21.30
C PHE A 130 12.75 -6.13 22.02
N ARG A 131 13.33 -5.70 23.16
CA ARG A 131 14.24 -6.53 23.97
C ARG A 131 13.47 -7.54 24.81
N ALA A 132 13.90 -8.79 24.76
CA ALA A 132 13.34 -9.90 25.56
C ALA A 132 14.36 -10.42 26.58
N GLU A 133 13.95 -10.53 27.83
CA GLU A 133 14.66 -11.25 28.90
C GLU A 133 13.76 -12.40 29.35
N VAL A 134 14.21 -13.63 29.13
CA VAL A 134 13.41 -14.85 29.32
C VAL A 134 13.75 -15.49 30.66
N PHE A 135 12.74 -15.66 31.51
CA PHE A 135 12.87 -16.26 32.83
C PHE A 135 12.14 -17.62 32.86
N VAL A 136 12.77 -18.61 33.46
CA VAL A 136 12.15 -19.92 33.76
C VAL A 136 12.30 -20.19 35.27
N ASN A 137 11.19 -20.45 35.95
CA ASN A 137 11.16 -20.60 37.41
C ASN A 137 11.90 -19.46 38.15
N HIS A 138 11.69 -18.24 37.73
CA HIS A 138 12.26 -16.98 38.25
C HIS A 138 13.77 -16.82 38.05
N GLN A 139 14.40 -17.67 37.20
CA GLN A 139 15.82 -17.57 36.87
C GLN A 139 15.97 -17.05 35.45
N LEU A 140 16.88 -16.09 35.21
CA LEU A 140 17.18 -15.60 33.87
C LEU A 140 17.82 -16.72 33.04
N ALA A 141 17.09 -17.16 32.04
CA ALA A 141 17.49 -18.29 31.16
C ALA A 141 17.97 -17.80 29.79
N GLY A 142 17.55 -16.59 29.36
CA GLY A 142 17.91 -16.10 28.05
C GLY A 142 17.66 -14.59 27.85
N TYR A 143 18.24 -14.09 26.77
CA TYR A 143 18.17 -12.69 26.36
C TYR A 143 18.17 -12.60 24.85
N ASP A 144 17.36 -11.72 24.28
CA ASP A 144 17.43 -11.32 22.90
C ASP A 144 17.07 -9.84 22.71
N LEU A 145 17.70 -9.21 21.70
CA LEU A 145 17.48 -7.81 21.34
C LEU A 145 17.04 -7.63 19.89
N VAL A 146 17.25 -8.64 19.04
CA VAL A 146 17.08 -8.49 17.59
C VAL A 146 15.61 -8.71 17.21
N ASN A 147 14.86 -7.63 17.20
CA ASN A 147 13.42 -7.65 16.98
C ASN A 147 12.99 -8.23 15.64
N SER A 148 11.78 -8.79 15.60
CA SER A 148 11.11 -9.34 14.40
C SER A 148 11.84 -10.53 13.75
N THR A 149 12.76 -11.16 14.47
CA THR A 149 13.53 -12.32 14.01
C THR A 149 13.41 -13.48 14.98
N PRO A 150 13.57 -14.74 14.51
CA PRO A 150 13.51 -15.90 15.40
C PRO A 150 14.75 -16.00 16.28
N PHE A 151 14.55 -16.52 17.48
CA PHE A 151 15.63 -16.91 18.40
C PHE A 151 15.22 -18.10 19.27
N SER A 152 16.21 -18.78 19.84
CA SER A 152 16.03 -19.98 20.66
C SER A 152 16.83 -19.88 21.95
N ILE A 153 16.22 -20.23 23.06
CA ILE A 153 16.84 -20.27 24.41
C ILE A 153 16.89 -21.70 24.91
N ASP A 154 18.08 -22.14 25.27
CA ASP A 154 18.25 -23.44 25.97
C ASP A 154 17.84 -23.32 27.43
N ILE A 155 16.72 -23.94 27.77
CA ILE A 155 16.15 -23.91 29.11
C ILE A 155 16.39 -25.21 29.89
N THR A 156 17.16 -26.15 29.34
CA THR A 156 17.42 -27.47 29.95
C THR A 156 17.86 -27.36 31.42
N PRO A 157 18.77 -26.42 31.81
CA PRO A 157 19.22 -26.30 33.19
C PRO A 157 18.17 -25.74 34.16
N TYR A 158 17.10 -25.11 33.64
CA TYR A 158 16.16 -24.34 34.46
C TYR A 158 14.82 -25.04 34.67
N VAL A 159 14.51 -26.08 33.87
CA VAL A 159 13.21 -26.76 33.92
C VAL A 159 13.16 -27.89 34.93
N LYS A 160 11.98 -28.10 35.50
CA LYS A 160 11.62 -29.25 36.36
C LYS A 160 10.79 -30.20 35.51
N LEU A 161 11.35 -31.38 35.20
CA LEU A 161 10.69 -32.42 34.41
C LEU A 161 9.49 -33.02 35.14
N GLY A 162 8.41 -33.31 34.43
CA GLY A 162 7.16 -33.84 34.97
C GLY A 162 6.39 -32.87 35.86
N GLN A 163 6.69 -31.60 35.81
CA GLN A 163 6.08 -30.54 36.61
C GLN A 163 5.73 -29.33 35.80
N LYS A 164 4.88 -28.47 36.36
CA LYS A 164 4.66 -27.12 35.85
C LYS A 164 5.88 -26.25 36.09
N ASN A 165 6.22 -25.46 35.07
CA ASN A 165 7.32 -24.50 35.10
C ASN A 165 6.77 -23.12 34.77
N ASP A 166 7.13 -22.10 35.53
CA ASP A 166 6.73 -20.73 35.26
C ASP A 166 7.66 -20.15 34.20
N VAL A 167 7.08 -19.61 33.15
CA VAL A 167 7.79 -18.89 32.08
C VAL A 167 7.34 -17.46 32.11
N ALA A 168 8.28 -16.53 32.25
CA ALA A 168 8.02 -15.09 32.23
C ALA A 168 9.01 -14.40 31.28
N ILE A 169 8.51 -13.46 30.48
CA ILE A 169 9.32 -12.71 29.52
C ILE A 169 9.15 -11.25 29.81
N ARG A 170 10.25 -10.59 30.21
CA ARG A 170 10.33 -9.15 30.35
C ARG A 170 10.59 -8.56 28.97
N ILE A 171 9.65 -7.80 28.45
CA ILE A 171 9.78 -7.11 27.16
C ILE A 171 9.92 -5.63 27.43
N THR A 172 10.97 -5.03 26.87
CA THR A 172 11.15 -3.58 26.90
C THR A 172 10.94 -3.03 25.49
N ASP A 173 9.94 -2.16 25.31
CA ASP A 173 9.72 -1.41 24.10
C ASP A 173 10.07 0.07 24.30
N PRO A 174 11.16 0.56 23.68
CA PRO A 174 11.63 1.92 23.89
C PRO A 174 10.89 2.97 23.05
N ASN A 175 10.15 2.58 21.99
CA ASN A 175 9.59 3.54 21.04
C ASN A 175 8.26 3.17 20.40
N GLY A 176 7.64 2.07 20.69
CA GLY A 176 6.34 1.54 20.25
C GLY A 176 5.44 2.40 19.38
N ASN A 177 5.88 2.82 18.22
CA ASN A 177 5.19 3.80 17.39
C ASN A 177 5.01 3.27 15.97
N PHE A 178 3.88 3.56 15.31
CA PHE A 178 3.56 3.14 13.94
C PHE A 178 3.57 4.30 12.96
N ASN A 179 4.68 5.02 12.85
CA ASN A 179 4.87 5.98 11.78
C ASN A 179 6.21 5.73 11.06
N TRP A 180 6.45 6.41 9.95
CA TRP A 180 7.68 6.25 9.17
C TRP A 180 8.96 6.49 9.98
N LYS A 181 8.89 7.22 11.11
CA LYS A 181 10.03 7.45 12.01
C LYS A 181 10.45 6.20 12.75
N ASP A 182 9.55 5.25 12.98
CA ASP A 182 9.86 3.98 13.63
C ASP A 182 10.79 3.08 12.82
N SER A 183 10.84 3.28 11.51
CA SER A 183 11.78 2.57 10.66
C SER A 183 13.16 3.21 10.61
N GLN A 184 13.35 4.36 11.25
CA GLN A 184 14.65 5.02 11.37
C GLN A 184 15.46 4.43 12.53
N CYS A 185 16.75 4.76 12.56
CA CYS A 185 17.59 4.45 13.70
C CYS A 185 17.05 5.12 14.95
N TYR A 186 17.09 4.39 16.07
CA TYR A 186 16.65 4.86 17.37
C TYR A 186 17.80 4.77 18.39
N ALA A 187 18.05 5.88 19.12
CA ALA A 187 19.00 5.91 20.19
C ALA A 187 18.36 5.43 21.51
N TRP A 188 18.91 4.37 22.10
CA TRP A 188 18.55 3.88 23.43
C TRP A 188 19.76 4.01 24.35
N GLY A 189 19.76 5.02 25.19
CA GLY A 189 20.96 5.39 25.95
C GLY A 189 22.15 5.68 25.01
N ASN A 190 23.23 4.95 25.18
CA ASN A 190 24.45 5.07 24.36
C ASN A 190 24.45 4.14 23.13
N TYR A 191 23.34 3.49 22.84
CA TYR A 191 23.24 2.49 21.79
C TYR A 191 22.35 2.97 20.64
N LEU A 192 22.79 2.78 19.42
CA LEU A 192 21.97 3.00 18.24
C LEU A 192 21.40 1.65 17.77
N THR A 193 20.08 1.60 17.63
CA THR A 193 19.35 0.44 17.12
C THR A 193 18.61 0.78 15.84
N ASN A 194 18.25 -0.22 15.06
CA ASN A 194 17.43 -0.06 13.85
C ASN A 194 16.19 -0.96 13.95
N PRO A 195 15.15 -0.53 14.69
CA PRO A 195 13.91 -1.30 14.80
C PRO A 195 13.15 -1.34 13.47
N SER A 196 12.31 -2.36 13.29
CA SER A 196 11.23 -2.31 12.30
C SER A 196 10.00 -1.65 12.92
N HIS A 197 9.01 -1.29 12.11
CA HIS A 197 7.70 -0.86 12.61
C HIS A 197 7.16 -1.84 13.64
N GLY A 198 6.45 -1.34 14.65
CA GLY A 198 5.72 -2.25 15.52
C GLY A 198 5.45 -1.76 16.94
N PHE A 199 4.82 -2.62 17.69
CA PHE A 199 4.45 -2.48 19.08
C PHE A 199 5.12 -3.55 19.92
N GLY A 200 5.33 -3.26 21.20
CA GLY A 200 5.96 -4.17 22.16
C GLY A 200 5.11 -5.40 22.44
N GLY A 201 5.74 -6.58 22.36
CA GLY A 201 5.06 -7.83 22.64
C GLY A 201 5.73 -9.07 22.08
N ILE A 202 5.09 -10.22 22.27
CA ILE A 202 5.46 -11.46 21.59
C ILE A 202 4.74 -11.48 20.25
N THR A 203 5.46 -11.13 19.19
CA THR A 203 4.91 -10.86 17.86
C THR A 203 4.94 -12.05 16.93
N GLY A 204 5.42 -13.20 17.42
CA GLY A 204 5.42 -14.49 16.74
C GLY A 204 4.89 -15.61 17.61
N ARG A 205 4.95 -16.85 17.11
CA ARG A 205 4.60 -18.04 17.89
C ARG A 205 5.70 -18.36 18.89
N VAL A 206 5.36 -19.12 19.92
CA VAL A 206 6.31 -19.65 20.90
C VAL A 206 6.16 -21.16 20.97
N HIS A 207 7.27 -21.85 20.82
CA HIS A 207 7.32 -23.31 20.87
C HIS A 207 8.24 -23.80 21.98
N LEU A 208 7.80 -24.84 22.70
CA LEU A 208 8.63 -25.62 23.57
C LEU A 208 9.10 -26.84 22.79
N CYS A 209 10.41 -27.00 22.60
CA CYS A 209 10.98 -28.03 21.78
C CYS A 209 11.94 -28.91 22.60
N ALA A 210 11.93 -30.22 22.34
CA ALA A 210 12.90 -31.17 22.87
C ALA A 210 13.59 -31.90 21.73
N THR A 211 14.91 -31.96 21.76
CA THR A 211 15.73 -32.67 20.78
C THR A 211 16.71 -33.60 21.49
N ASP A 212 17.23 -34.60 20.80
CA ASP A 212 18.40 -35.33 21.25
C ASP A 212 19.62 -34.41 21.30
N ARG A 213 20.74 -34.86 21.82
CA ARG A 213 21.97 -34.08 21.89
C ARG A 213 22.53 -33.78 20.51
N THR A 214 22.42 -34.73 19.56
CA THR A 214 22.72 -34.52 18.15
C THR A 214 21.41 -34.18 17.43
N TYR A 215 21.35 -33.06 16.78
CA TYR A 215 20.15 -32.55 16.14
C TYR A 215 20.48 -31.75 14.88
N ILE A 216 19.50 -31.56 14.00
CA ILE A 216 19.57 -30.67 12.84
C ILE A 216 19.32 -29.24 13.33
N ASP A 217 20.31 -28.36 13.18
CA ASP A 217 20.23 -26.98 13.63
C ASP A 217 19.61 -26.08 12.55
N ASP A 218 20.09 -26.19 11.31
CA ASP A 218 19.51 -25.46 10.16
C ASP A 218 19.52 -26.30 8.88
N VAL A 219 18.58 -25.98 7.98
CA VAL A 219 18.48 -26.55 6.64
C VAL A 219 18.19 -25.43 5.64
N PHE A 220 19.09 -25.23 4.72
CA PHE A 220 18.94 -24.30 3.60
C PHE A 220 18.85 -25.03 2.27
N VAL A 221 17.81 -24.76 1.50
CA VAL A 221 17.67 -25.26 0.11
C VAL A 221 17.96 -24.12 -0.84
N GLU A 222 19.18 -24.11 -1.38
CA GLU A 222 19.69 -23.10 -2.32
C GLU A 222 19.29 -23.45 -3.76
N ASN A 223 18.59 -22.55 -4.44
CA ASN A 223 18.32 -22.66 -5.87
C ASN A 223 19.59 -22.44 -6.69
N THR A 224 19.71 -23.10 -7.85
CA THR A 224 20.87 -22.97 -8.74
C THR A 224 20.49 -22.46 -10.12
N PRO A 225 21.46 -22.03 -10.96
CA PRO A 225 21.20 -21.63 -12.34
C PRO A 225 20.58 -22.74 -13.23
N VAL A 226 20.70 -24.00 -12.79
CA VAL A 226 19.95 -25.13 -13.37
C VAL A 226 18.67 -25.30 -12.59
N PRO A 227 17.50 -24.80 -13.07
CA PRO A 227 16.29 -24.70 -12.25
C PRO A 227 15.77 -26.00 -11.65
N SER A 228 16.17 -27.16 -12.20
CA SER A 228 15.84 -28.49 -11.70
C SER A 228 16.83 -29.07 -10.69
N THR A 229 17.83 -28.27 -10.28
CA THR A 229 18.86 -28.66 -9.31
C THR A 229 18.90 -27.67 -8.15
N VAL A 230 19.02 -28.17 -6.93
CA VAL A 230 19.23 -27.37 -5.73
C VAL A 230 20.39 -27.93 -4.92
N LYS A 231 21.03 -27.09 -4.10
CA LYS A 231 21.97 -27.53 -3.07
C LYS A 231 21.25 -27.50 -1.72
N VAL A 232 21.40 -28.55 -0.94
CA VAL A 232 20.87 -28.65 0.42
C VAL A 232 22.02 -28.52 1.39
N HIS A 233 22.07 -27.43 2.12
CA HIS A 233 23.03 -27.20 3.20
C HIS A 233 22.37 -27.65 4.51
N VAL A 234 23.08 -28.50 5.25
CA VAL A 234 22.64 -29.06 6.53
C VAL A 234 23.63 -28.65 7.60
N GLU A 235 23.16 -27.99 8.65
CA GLU A 235 23.93 -27.69 9.85
C GLU A 235 23.45 -28.59 10.99
N ALA A 236 24.38 -29.27 11.68
CA ALA A 236 24.08 -30.18 12.80
C ALA A 236 24.67 -29.61 14.09
N GLY A 237 23.83 -29.58 15.14
CA GLY A 237 24.27 -29.27 16.49
C GLY A 237 24.60 -30.52 17.31
N GLY A 238 25.57 -30.38 18.23
CA GLY A 238 25.92 -31.41 19.20
C GLY A 238 26.46 -32.72 18.60
N LEU A 239 27.02 -32.69 17.41
CA LEU A 239 27.60 -33.82 16.73
C LEU A 239 28.89 -34.27 17.46
N THR A 240 28.88 -35.52 17.97
CA THR A 240 30.04 -36.12 18.72
C THR A 240 30.63 -37.36 18.03
N ALA A 241 29.94 -37.88 17.03
CA ALA A 241 30.32 -39.03 16.23
C ALA A 241 29.61 -39.00 14.87
N ASP A 242 30.14 -39.76 13.90
CA ASP A 242 29.49 -39.91 12.60
C ASP A 242 28.05 -40.40 12.78
N THR A 243 27.13 -39.59 12.24
CA THR A 243 25.70 -39.83 12.43
C THR A 243 25.00 -40.01 11.09
N PRO A 244 24.17 -41.07 10.89
CA PRO A 244 23.44 -41.29 9.64
C PRO A 244 22.53 -40.12 9.29
N LEU A 245 22.62 -39.66 8.03
CA LEU A 245 21.76 -38.66 7.42
C LEU A 245 20.96 -39.27 6.28
N VAL A 246 19.65 -39.26 6.40
CA VAL A 246 18.71 -39.71 5.36
C VAL A 246 17.89 -38.52 4.86
N MET A 247 17.82 -38.38 3.55
CA MET A 247 17.04 -37.30 2.89
C MET A 247 16.02 -37.92 1.92
N GLU A 248 14.78 -37.47 2.02
CA GLU A 248 13.69 -37.89 1.11
C GLU A 248 12.96 -36.69 0.58
N LEU A 249 12.76 -36.68 -0.75
CA LEU A 249 12.04 -35.62 -1.44
C LEU A 249 10.69 -36.14 -1.94
N ARG A 250 9.63 -35.36 -1.70
CA ARG A 250 8.28 -35.59 -2.20
C ARG A 250 7.73 -34.32 -2.86
N GLU A 251 6.89 -34.50 -3.88
CA GLU A 251 6.02 -33.39 -4.29
C GLU A 251 5.03 -33.11 -3.14
N ARG A 252 4.76 -31.82 -2.88
CA ARG A 252 3.81 -31.45 -1.81
C ARG A 252 2.45 -32.09 -2.02
N GLY A 253 1.90 -32.69 -0.97
CA GLY A 253 0.63 -33.43 -1.02
C GLY A 253 0.73 -34.86 -1.58
N SER A 254 1.93 -35.32 -1.96
CA SER A 254 2.17 -36.69 -2.43
C SER A 254 2.89 -37.50 -1.36
N GLN A 255 2.53 -38.77 -1.23
CA GLN A 255 3.27 -39.74 -0.40
C GLN A 255 4.45 -40.39 -1.14
N LYS A 256 4.53 -40.21 -2.48
CA LYS A 256 5.56 -40.82 -3.31
C LYS A 256 6.89 -40.10 -3.13
N VAL A 257 7.93 -40.85 -2.70
CA VAL A 257 9.31 -40.36 -2.70
C VAL A 257 9.80 -40.30 -4.15
N VAL A 258 10.20 -39.11 -4.61
CA VAL A 258 10.71 -38.85 -5.97
C VAL A 258 12.23 -38.85 -6.03
N TRP A 259 12.89 -38.64 -4.88
CA TRP A 259 14.34 -38.69 -4.74
C TRP A 259 14.69 -39.10 -3.30
N ARG A 260 15.77 -39.84 -3.13
CA ARG A 260 16.29 -40.28 -1.81
C ARG A 260 17.81 -40.29 -1.85
N HIS A 261 18.41 -39.91 -0.73
CA HIS A 261 19.85 -39.94 -0.49
C HIS A 261 20.12 -40.40 0.94
N ASN A 262 21.15 -41.24 1.06
CA ASN A 262 21.65 -41.69 2.37
C ASN A 262 23.13 -41.31 2.45
N ASP A 263 23.51 -40.70 3.56
CA ASP A 263 24.86 -40.23 3.82
C ASP A 263 25.15 -40.29 5.33
N GLN A 264 26.29 -39.74 5.75
CA GLN A 264 26.64 -39.56 7.15
C GLN A 264 27.13 -38.12 7.37
N MET A 265 26.74 -37.54 8.48
CA MET A 265 27.31 -36.27 8.96
C MET A 265 28.57 -36.62 9.74
N THR A 266 29.71 -36.25 9.17
CA THR A 266 31.06 -36.43 9.78
C THR A 266 31.61 -35.06 10.26
N THR A 267 31.00 -33.98 9.83
CA THR A 267 31.28 -32.57 10.18
C THR A 267 29.96 -31.89 10.54
N ALA A 268 30.05 -30.80 11.29
CA ALA A 268 28.86 -30.03 11.68
C ALA A 268 28.09 -29.41 10.47
N GLU A 269 28.74 -29.28 9.33
CA GLU A 269 28.13 -28.74 8.12
C GLU A 269 28.32 -29.67 6.93
N LYS A 270 27.31 -29.82 6.11
CA LYS A 270 27.37 -30.62 4.88
C LYS A 270 26.50 -30.03 3.79
N THR A 271 26.97 -30.08 2.54
CA THR A 271 26.21 -29.66 1.36
C THR A 271 25.98 -30.84 0.43
N ILE A 272 24.75 -31.06 0.00
CA ILE A 272 24.32 -32.15 -0.88
C ILE A 272 23.59 -31.55 -2.09
N GLU A 273 24.03 -31.92 -3.30
CA GLU A 273 23.34 -31.55 -4.52
C GLU A 273 22.18 -32.51 -4.81
N VAL A 274 21.00 -31.92 -5.07
CA VAL A 274 19.78 -32.64 -5.43
C VAL A 274 19.36 -32.24 -6.83
N SER A 275 19.56 -33.13 -7.79
CA SER A 275 19.12 -32.95 -9.17
C SER A 275 17.88 -33.81 -9.47
N LEU A 276 16.83 -33.15 -9.96
CA LEU A 276 15.59 -33.80 -10.37
C LEU A 276 15.22 -33.32 -11.78
N PRO A 277 15.74 -33.96 -12.85
CA PRO A 277 15.58 -33.47 -14.22
C PRO A 277 14.11 -33.28 -14.66
N GLN A 278 13.18 -33.98 -14.02
CA GLN A 278 11.74 -33.90 -14.26
C GLN A 278 11.01 -33.05 -13.22
N ALA A 279 11.71 -32.22 -12.48
CA ALA A 279 11.09 -31.33 -11.50
C ALA A 279 10.04 -30.44 -12.14
N ARG A 280 8.87 -30.37 -11.51
CA ARG A 280 7.86 -29.36 -11.84
C ARG A 280 8.32 -28.03 -11.20
N LEU A 281 8.71 -27.08 -12.05
CA LEU A 281 9.27 -25.81 -11.56
C LEU A 281 8.19 -24.96 -10.88
N TRP A 282 8.60 -24.24 -9.85
CA TRP A 282 7.79 -23.22 -9.20
C TRP A 282 7.78 -21.94 -10.04
N SER A 283 6.60 -21.37 -10.25
CA SER A 283 6.44 -20.05 -10.88
C SER A 283 5.18 -19.37 -10.34
N VAL A 284 5.00 -18.09 -10.67
CA VAL A 284 3.79 -17.32 -10.29
C VAL A 284 2.50 -17.91 -10.85
N ASP A 285 2.56 -18.59 -11.99
CA ASP A 285 1.41 -19.24 -12.63
C ASP A 285 1.21 -20.69 -12.16
N THR A 286 2.30 -21.38 -11.80
CA THR A 286 2.31 -22.79 -11.40
C THR A 286 3.22 -22.98 -10.19
N PRO A 287 2.71 -22.73 -8.97
CA PRO A 287 3.51 -22.73 -7.73
C PRO A 287 3.74 -24.16 -7.20
N ASN A 288 4.50 -24.96 -7.97
CA ASN A 288 4.80 -26.33 -7.59
C ASN A 288 5.81 -26.36 -6.44
N LEU A 289 5.43 -27.01 -5.33
CA LEU A 289 6.24 -27.12 -4.12
C LEU A 289 6.64 -28.56 -3.85
N TYR A 290 7.77 -28.69 -3.18
CA TYR A 290 8.32 -29.94 -2.69
C TYR A 290 8.53 -29.89 -1.19
N GLU A 291 8.47 -31.06 -0.54
CA GLU A 291 8.81 -31.26 0.86
C GLU A 291 10.04 -32.17 0.94
N LEU A 292 11.11 -31.64 1.52
CA LEU A 292 12.33 -32.38 1.85
C LEU A 292 12.26 -32.78 3.31
N THR A 293 12.28 -34.10 3.58
CA THR A 293 12.39 -34.67 4.92
C THR A 293 13.84 -35.09 5.16
N LEU A 294 14.46 -34.56 6.21
CA LEU A 294 15.81 -34.90 6.64
C LEU A 294 15.73 -35.63 7.97
N ARG A 295 16.49 -36.74 8.09
CA ARG A 295 16.65 -37.47 9.36
C ARG A 295 18.13 -37.55 9.67
N LEU A 296 18.53 -37.03 10.82
CA LEU A 296 19.90 -37.16 11.38
C LEU A 296 19.83 -37.97 12.65
N GLY A 297 20.28 -39.25 12.55
CA GLY A 297 20.01 -40.22 13.63
C GLY A 297 18.50 -40.37 13.85
N ASN A 298 18.01 -39.97 15.02
CA ASN A 298 16.58 -39.95 15.34
C ASN A 298 15.90 -38.60 15.02
N ASP A 299 16.62 -37.50 14.88
CA ASP A 299 16.02 -36.17 14.66
C ASP A 299 15.47 -36.05 13.26
N GLU A 300 14.26 -35.50 13.11
CA GLU A 300 13.60 -35.28 11.81
C GLU A 300 13.20 -33.82 11.65
N VAL A 301 13.56 -33.26 10.49
CA VAL A 301 13.14 -31.92 10.06
C VAL A 301 12.56 -32.00 8.66
N LYS A 302 11.51 -31.21 8.41
CA LYS A 302 10.91 -31.04 7.09
C LYS A 302 11.12 -29.62 6.60
N LYS A 303 11.56 -29.48 5.35
CA LYS A 303 11.76 -28.19 4.70
C LYS A 303 10.98 -28.13 3.39
N ARG A 304 10.12 -27.11 3.26
CA ARG A 304 9.40 -26.85 2.03
C ARG A 304 10.24 -25.94 1.14
N PHE A 305 10.18 -26.15 -0.18
CA PHE A 305 10.84 -25.32 -1.17
C PHE A 305 10.23 -25.51 -2.56
N GLY A 306 10.74 -24.73 -3.55
CA GLY A 306 10.38 -24.88 -4.96
C GLY A 306 11.62 -24.84 -5.86
N PHE A 307 11.67 -25.71 -6.86
CA PHE A 307 12.67 -25.64 -7.92
C PHE A 307 12.42 -24.45 -8.81
N ARG A 308 13.36 -23.50 -8.88
CA ARG A 308 13.25 -22.31 -9.74
C ARG A 308 14.61 -21.62 -9.92
N TRP A 309 14.71 -20.71 -10.91
CA TRP A 309 15.81 -19.76 -11.01
C TRP A 309 15.29 -18.37 -11.38
N PHE A 310 15.73 -17.34 -10.64
CA PHE A 310 15.42 -15.94 -10.90
C PHE A 310 16.70 -15.17 -11.15
N GLU A 311 16.76 -14.41 -12.25
CA GLU A 311 17.98 -13.72 -12.68
C GLU A 311 17.68 -12.47 -13.50
N VAL A 312 18.71 -11.66 -13.73
CA VAL A 312 18.76 -10.58 -14.72
C VAL A 312 19.52 -11.07 -15.95
N ARG A 313 18.94 -10.92 -17.13
CA ARG A 313 19.59 -11.17 -18.41
C ARG A 313 19.68 -9.90 -19.26
N THR A 314 20.74 -9.76 -20.05
CA THR A 314 20.87 -8.73 -21.07
C THR A 314 20.53 -9.33 -22.44
N VAL A 315 19.44 -8.87 -23.05
CA VAL A 315 18.97 -9.33 -24.35
C VAL A 315 19.03 -8.16 -25.33
N LYS A 316 19.97 -8.21 -26.28
CA LYS A 316 20.20 -7.14 -27.28
C LYS A 316 20.45 -5.77 -26.62
N GLY A 317 21.21 -5.74 -25.53
CA GLY A 317 21.53 -4.54 -24.76
C GLY A 317 20.44 -4.09 -23.78
N ASP A 318 19.31 -4.82 -23.68
CA ASP A 318 18.21 -4.56 -22.78
C ASP A 318 18.28 -5.50 -21.58
N LYS A 319 18.42 -4.95 -20.36
CA LYS A 319 18.40 -5.74 -19.11
C LYS A 319 16.96 -6.03 -18.71
N GLN A 320 16.69 -7.27 -18.32
CA GLN A 320 15.35 -7.75 -18.04
C GLN A 320 15.36 -8.81 -16.95
N PHE A 321 14.30 -8.92 -16.16
CA PHE A 321 14.09 -10.03 -15.22
C PHE A 321 13.62 -11.30 -15.92
N TYR A 322 14.14 -12.43 -15.46
CA TYR A 322 13.76 -13.78 -15.94
C TYR A 322 13.45 -14.70 -14.77
N LEU A 323 12.38 -15.45 -14.88
CA LEU A 323 12.03 -16.57 -14.00
C LEU A 323 11.98 -17.85 -14.83
N ASN A 324 12.82 -18.85 -14.50
CA ASN A 324 12.94 -20.11 -15.24
C ASN A 324 13.16 -19.91 -16.75
N GLY A 325 13.98 -18.94 -17.11
CA GLY A 325 14.30 -18.65 -18.51
C GLY A 325 13.22 -17.89 -19.29
N LYS A 326 12.10 -17.49 -18.64
CA LYS A 326 11.05 -16.67 -19.23
C LYS A 326 11.08 -15.25 -18.70
N ARG A 327 11.04 -14.24 -19.58
CA ARG A 327 10.95 -12.83 -19.18
C ARG A 327 9.73 -12.60 -18.28
N ILE A 328 9.91 -11.84 -17.20
CA ILE A 328 8.85 -11.40 -16.29
C ILE A 328 8.98 -9.89 -16.02
N THR A 329 7.85 -9.19 -15.97
CA THR A 329 7.77 -7.82 -15.46
C THR A 329 7.22 -7.87 -14.05
N LEU A 330 7.86 -7.19 -13.11
CA LEU A 330 7.43 -7.16 -11.71
C LEU A 330 6.42 -6.02 -11.51
N VAL A 331 5.16 -6.38 -11.40
CA VAL A 331 4.09 -5.47 -11.00
C VAL A 331 3.81 -5.71 -9.53
N THR A 332 4.13 -4.73 -8.70
CA THR A 332 4.15 -4.89 -7.26
C THR A 332 3.52 -3.70 -6.52
N ALA A 333 3.42 -3.80 -5.22
CA ALA A 333 3.10 -2.74 -4.30
C ALA A 333 3.93 -2.89 -3.02
N ILE A 334 4.25 -1.78 -2.38
CA ILE A 334 4.97 -1.79 -1.10
C ILE A 334 3.99 -2.02 0.04
N SER A 335 4.36 -2.92 0.96
CA SER A 335 3.61 -3.24 2.18
C SER A 335 4.49 -2.97 3.40
N TRP A 336 4.01 -2.16 4.32
CA TRP A 336 4.66 -1.94 5.62
C TRP A 336 4.36 -3.06 6.61
N SER A 337 3.60 -4.07 6.21
CA SER A 337 3.12 -5.14 7.10
C SER A 337 2.30 -4.64 8.29
N PHE A 338 1.46 -3.63 8.06
CA PHE A 338 0.45 -3.24 9.05
C PHE A 338 -0.74 -4.18 9.02
N TRP A 339 -1.14 -4.66 10.18
CA TRP A 339 -2.22 -5.63 10.33
C TRP A 339 -3.23 -5.18 11.37
N PRO A 340 -4.50 -5.60 11.28
CA PRO A 340 -5.49 -5.30 12.31
C PRO A 340 -5.14 -5.96 13.65
N ASP A 341 -5.84 -5.56 14.69
CA ASP A 341 -5.79 -6.09 16.05
C ASP A 341 -4.50 -5.81 16.81
N ASN A 342 -3.39 -6.41 16.45
CA ASN A 342 -2.10 -6.27 17.13
C ASN A 342 -1.10 -5.37 16.38
N GLY A 343 -1.45 -4.92 15.20
CA GLY A 343 -0.65 -4.01 14.38
C GLY A 343 0.44 -4.66 13.52
N ILE A 344 0.95 -5.85 13.86
CA ILE A 344 2.19 -6.40 13.28
C ILE A 344 2.01 -7.76 12.63
N THR A 345 1.17 -8.61 13.18
CA THR A 345 1.08 -10.02 12.78
C THR A 345 -0.30 -10.35 12.24
N PRO A 346 -0.42 -10.91 11.03
CA PRO A 346 -1.69 -11.33 10.47
C PRO A 346 -2.22 -12.60 11.13
N SER A 347 -3.53 -12.80 11.05
CA SER A 347 -4.04 -14.18 11.06
C SER A 347 -3.62 -14.88 9.77
N LYS A 348 -3.58 -16.21 9.79
CA LYS A 348 -3.26 -17.02 8.60
C LYS A 348 -4.24 -16.71 7.44
N GLU A 349 -5.51 -16.52 7.76
CA GLU A 349 -6.53 -16.15 6.76
C GLU A 349 -6.23 -14.82 6.07
N LEU A 350 -5.82 -13.79 6.83
CA LEU A 350 -5.46 -12.48 6.27
C LEU A 350 -4.18 -12.55 5.44
N ALA A 351 -3.17 -13.35 5.86
CA ALA A 351 -1.97 -13.59 5.07
C ALA A 351 -2.30 -14.18 3.69
N TYR A 352 -3.14 -15.22 3.67
CA TYR A 352 -3.60 -15.83 2.41
C TYR A 352 -4.51 -14.90 1.60
N LYS A 353 -5.36 -14.11 2.27
CA LYS A 353 -6.19 -13.10 1.60
C LYS A 353 -5.32 -12.06 0.88
N GLN A 354 -4.27 -11.54 1.52
CA GLN A 354 -3.34 -10.59 0.90
C GLN A 354 -2.80 -11.12 -0.42
N VAL A 355 -2.30 -12.36 -0.43
CA VAL A 355 -1.72 -12.96 -1.63
C VAL A 355 -2.78 -13.23 -2.71
N ARG A 356 -3.95 -13.74 -2.33
CA ARG A 356 -5.06 -13.95 -3.28
C ARG A 356 -5.51 -12.64 -3.93
N ASP A 357 -5.66 -11.58 -3.14
CA ASP A 357 -6.12 -10.29 -3.64
C ASP A 357 -5.08 -9.65 -4.56
N ALA A 358 -3.78 -9.74 -4.24
CA ALA A 358 -2.71 -9.29 -5.13
C ALA A 358 -2.74 -10.05 -6.48
N LYS A 359 -2.91 -11.36 -6.46
CA LYS A 359 -3.06 -12.16 -7.68
C LYS A 359 -4.34 -11.85 -8.45
N GLN A 360 -5.46 -11.60 -7.77
CA GLN A 360 -6.71 -11.16 -8.41
C GLN A 360 -6.52 -9.84 -9.17
N LEU A 361 -5.69 -8.93 -8.66
CA LEU A 361 -5.31 -7.70 -9.33
C LEU A 361 -4.28 -7.92 -10.45
N GLY A 362 -3.78 -9.14 -10.63
CA GLY A 362 -2.77 -9.50 -11.63
C GLY A 362 -1.36 -9.07 -11.26
N MET A 363 -1.10 -8.81 -9.98
CA MET A 363 0.25 -8.53 -9.50
C MET A 363 1.12 -9.78 -9.56
N THR A 364 2.41 -9.57 -9.77
CA THR A 364 3.42 -10.64 -9.83
C THR A 364 4.29 -10.67 -8.58
N MET A 365 4.33 -9.59 -7.79
CA MET A 365 5.14 -9.45 -6.60
C MET A 365 4.47 -8.52 -5.57
N LEU A 366 4.88 -8.62 -4.32
CA LEU A 366 4.72 -7.59 -3.27
C LEU A 366 6.06 -7.37 -2.58
N ASN A 367 6.24 -6.19 -1.96
CA ASN A 367 7.45 -5.84 -1.21
C ASN A 367 7.12 -5.76 0.27
N PHE A 368 7.92 -6.37 1.13
CA PHE A 368 8.01 -5.98 2.52
C PHE A 368 8.89 -4.73 2.61
N HIS A 369 8.27 -3.61 2.98
CA HIS A 369 8.91 -2.32 2.95
C HIS A 369 9.24 -1.83 4.36
N ARG A 370 10.52 -1.54 4.60
CA ARG A 370 11.07 -1.09 5.90
C ARG A 370 10.80 -2.05 7.06
N THR A 371 10.51 -3.29 6.77
CA THR A 371 10.21 -4.31 7.77
C THR A 371 10.55 -5.70 7.30
N ILE A 372 10.88 -6.57 8.25
CA ILE A 372 11.02 -8.00 7.99
C ILE A 372 9.62 -8.59 7.81
N GLY A 373 9.42 -9.37 6.74
CA GLY A 373 8.15 -9.98 6.39
C GLY A 373 7.65 -11.01 7.42
N ASN A 374 6.35 -11.27 7.36
CA ASN A 374 5.74 -12.34 8.16
C ASN A 374 5.81 -13.68 7.41
N THR A 375 6.20 -14.76 8.11
CA THR A 375 6.38 -16.10 7.53
C THR A 375 5.08 -16.68 6.96
N ASP A 376 3.91 -16.44 7.59
CA ASP A 376 2.63 -16.91 7.06
C ASP A 376 2.30 -16.26 5.71
N VAL A 377 2.77 -15.02 5.46
CA VAL A 377 2.64 -14.33 4.18
C VAL A 377 3.54 -14.96 3.11
N LEU A 378 4.80 -15.27 3.46
CA LEU A 378 5.72 -15.97 2.54
C LEU A 378 5.23 -17.39 2.24
N ASP A 379 4.70 -18.10 3.25
CA ASP A 379 4.07 -19.40 3.07
C ASP A 379 2.89 -19.35 2.09
N ALA A 380 2.03 -18.35 2.23
CA ALA A 380 0.93 -18.11 1.29
C ALA A 380 1.44 -17.77 -0.11
N ALA A 381 2.50 -16.97 -0.21
CA ALA A 381 3.12 -16.60 -1.48
C ALA A 381 3.73 -17.80 -2.20
N ASP A 382 4.40 -18.68 -1.47
CA ASP A 382 4.93 -19.94 -1.99
C ASP A 382 3.81 -20.83 -2.56
N GLU A 383 2.71 -20.94 -1.83
CA GLU A 383 1.59 -21.81 -2.17
C GLU A 383 0.72 -21.29 -3.31
N LEU A 384 0.55 -19.99 -3.40
CA LEU A 384 -0.33 -19.34 -4.35
C LEU A 384 0.40 -18.75 -5.57
N GLY A 385 1.73 -18.64 -5.51
CA GLY A 385 2.57 -18.16 -6.61
C GLY A 385 2.61 -16.63 -6.69
N LEU A 386 3.20 -15.96 -5.71
CA LEU A 386 3.48 -14.53 -5.72
C LEU A 386 4.96 -14.31 -5.34
N LEU A 387 5.67 -13.45 -6.05
CA LEU A 387 7.04 -13.10 -5.69
C LEU A 387 7.06 -12.12 -4.51
N TYR A 388 8.19 -12.07 -3.81
CA TYR A 388 8.44 -11.12 -2.72
C TYR A 388 9.84 -10.50 -2.82
N PHE A 389 9.89 -9.26 -2.35
CA PHE A 389 11.07 -8.45 -2.09
C PHE A 389 11.07 -8.14 -0.59
N GLU A 390 12.22 -8.19 0.10
CA GLU A 390 12.27 -8.08 1.56
C GLU A 390 13.38 -7.16 2.05
N GLU A 391 13.10 -6.43 3.14
CA GLU A 391 14.00 -5.50 3.82
C GLU A 391 14.15 -5.84 5.31
N PRO A 392 15.37 -5.70 5.89
CA PRO A 392 15.56 -5.93 7.33
C PRO A 392 15.01 -4.79 8.22
N GLY A 393 14.54 -3.71 7.62
CA GLY A 393 14.07 -2.49 8.23
C GLY A 393 14.68 -1.27 7.56
N GLY A 394 13.87 -0.23 7.38
CA GLY A 394 14.32 1.00 6.73
C GLY A 394 15.40 1.72 7.53
N ASN A 395 16.30 2.40 6.85
CA ASN A 395 17.30 3.24 7.47
C ASN A 395 17.54 4.48 6.62
N GLN A 396 16.91 5.58 7.00
CA GLN A 396 17.13 6.89 6.37
C GLN A 396 18.21 7.71 7.07
N TYR A 397 19.00 7.11 7.97
CA TYR A 397 19.94 7.87 8.78
C TYR A 397 21.14 8.35 7.96
N PRO A 398 21.59 9.59 8.11
CA PRO A 398 22.76 10.10 7.43
C PRO A 398 24.04 9.36 7.87
N ALA A 399 25.02 9.35 6.97
CA ALA A 399 26.21 8.52 7.06
C ALA A 399 26.99 8.63 8.39
N GLY A 400 27.09 7.51 9.09
CA GLY A 400 28.22 7.20 9.96
C GLY A 400 28.27 7.89 11.31
N LYS A 401 27.33 8.79 11.65
CA LYS A 401 27.34 9.57 12.90
C LYS A 401 25.94 9.79 13.45
N PHE A 402 25.85 9.95 14.78
CA PHE A 402 24.67 10.48 15.43
C PHE A 402 24.46 11.97 15.07
N ASP A 403 23.29 12.54 15.35
CA ASP A 403 22.97 13.95 15.11
C ASP A 403 23.92 14.93 15.83
N ASP A 404 24.46 14.51 16.98
CA ASP A 404 25.49 15.24 17.74
C ASP A 404 26.90 15.12 17.17
N GLY A 405 27.07 14.37 16.07
CA GLY A 405 28.35 14.14 15.42
C GLY A 405 29.13 12.94 15.95
N THR A 406 28.61 12.20 16.95
CA THR A 406 29.28 11.01 17.50
C THR A 406 29.29 9.87 16.47
N PRO A 407 30.42 9.21 16.19
CA PRO A 407 30.46 8.07 15.28
C PRO A 407 29.61 6.90 15.75
N TYR A 408 29.01 6.15 14.82
CA TYR A 408 28.31 4.91 15.13
C TYR A 408 29.25 3.91 15.77
N THR A 409 28.76 3.23 16.82
CA THR A 409 29.54 2.25 17.55
C THR A 409 29.57 0.91 16.84
N LYS A 410 30.52 0.03 17.23
CA LYS A 410 30.55 -1.38 16.80
C LYS A 410 29.20 -2.07 17.04
N PHE A 411 28.54 -1.77 18.16
CA PHE A 411 27.21 -2.30 18.52
C PHE A 411 26.17 -2.11 17.41
N TYR A 412 26.10 -0.92 16.80
CA TYR A 412 25.16 -0.64 15.71
C TYR A 412 25.35 -1.57 14.52
N PHE A 413 26.59 -1.81 14.11
CA PHE A 413 26.88 -2.69 12.98
C PHE A 413 26.66 -4.16 13.34
N ASP A 414 27.02 -4.59 14.56
CA ASP A 414 26.75 -5.94 15.04
C ASP A 414 25.23 -6.22 15.08
N TYR A 415 24.44 -5.27 15.56
CA TYR A 415 22.99 -5.37 15.58
C TYR A 415 22.39 -5.52 14.16
N ARG A 416 22.81 -4.68 13.22
CA ARG A 416 22.38 -4.76 11.81
C ARG A 416 22.75 -6.09 11.17
N ASN A 417 24.01 -6.48 11.34
CA ASN A 417 24.51 -7.74 10.77
C ASN A 417 23.73 -8.94 11.29
N GLU A 418 23.49 -8.99 12.59
CA GLU A 418 22.70 -10.09 13.20
C GLU A 418 21.25 -10.08 12.71
N LYS A 419 20.64 -8.92 12.61
CA LYS A 419 19.27 -8.77 12.10
C LYS A 419 19.13 -9.27 10.66
N LEU A 420 20.03 -8.83 9.77
CA LEU A 420 20.08 -9.27 8.37
C LEU A 420 20.34 -10.78 8.26
N ALA A 421 21.29 -11.30 9.05
CA ALA A 421 21.63 -12.73 9.03
C ALA A 421 20.45 -13.60 9.44
N ARG A 422 19.72 -13.23 10.50
CA ARG A 422 18.53 -13.98 10.97
C ARG A 422 17.39 -13.91 9.97
N MET A 423 17.12 -12.74 9.37
CA MET A 423 16.13 -12.58 8.31
C MET A 423 16.43 -13.54 7.15
N ILE A 424 17.66 -13.49 6.62
CA ILE A 424 18.07 -14.35 5.50
C ILE A 424 17.98 -15.83 5.89
N ARG A 425 18.51 -16.26 7.03
CA ARG A 425 18.46 -17.67 7.48
C ARG A 425 17.03 -18.18 7.60
N ARG A 426 16.10 -17.35 8.10
CA ARG A 426 14.69 -17.70 8.20
C ARG A 426 14.06 -17.93 6.82
N ASP A 427 14.31 -17.04 5.86
CA ASP A 427 13.48 -16.92 4.65
C ASP A 427 14.13 -17.43 3.35
N ARG A 428 15.45 -17.73 3.37
CA ARG A 428 16.24 -18.12 2.18
C ARG A 428 15.78 -19.38 1.45
N SER A 429 14.91 -20.21 2.01
CA SER A 429 14.36 -21.38 1.32
C SER A 429 13.00 -21.15 0.66
N HIS A 430 12.38 -19.95 0.84
CA HIS A 430 11.12 -19.61 0.19
C HIS A 430 11.33 -19.35 -1.30
N PRO A 431 10.69 -20.10 -2.23
CA PRO A 431 10.83 -19.85 -3.66
C PRO A 431 10.19 -18.53 -4.10
N SER A 432 9.25 -17.98 -3.35
CA SER A 432 8.61 -16.70 -3.60
C SER A 432 9.56 -15.51 -3.40
N LEU A 433 10.50 -15.58 -2.48
CA LEU A 433 11.45 -14.50 -2.17
C LEU A 433 12.59 -14.47 -3.20
N VAL A 434 12.83 -13.32 -3.84
CA VAL A 434 13.77 -13.20 -4.96
C VAL A 434 14.76 -12.06 -4.82
N ILE A 435 14.47 -11.02 -4.02
CA ILE A 435 15.31 -9.83 -3.83
C ILE A 435 15.38 -9.50 -2.35
N TYR A 436 16.59 -9.22 -1.85
CA TYR A 436 16.83 -8.54 -0.60
C TYR A 436 17.27 -7.10 -0.86
N ASN A 437 16.82 -6.14 -0.05
CA ASN A 437 17.26 -4.76 -0.10
C ASN A 437 17.61 -4.28 1.32
N LEU A 438 18.77 -3.62 1.48
CA LEU A 438 19.23 -3.24 2.82
C LEU A 438 18.56 -1.99 3.36
N HIS A 439 18.34 -0.99 2.51
CA HIS A 439 17.90 0.34 2.92
C HIS A 439 16.82 0.89 1.99
N ASN A 440 16.02 1.81 2.52
CA ASN A 440 15.10 2.62 1.74
C ASN A 440 15.48 4.09 1.86
N GLU A 441 15.61 4.77 0.70
CA GLU A 441 15.86 6.23 0.61
C GLU A 441 17.05 6.72 1.45
N ARG A 442 18.05 5.91 1.63
CA ARG A 442 19.26 6.29 2.36
C ARG A 442 20.07 7.28 1.54
N GLY A 443 20.18 8.51 2.04
CA GLY A 443 20.92 9.59 1.39
C GLY A 443 22.45 9.56 1.56
N ALA A 444 23.05 8.37 1.82
CA ALA A 444 24.47 8.23 2.10
C ALA A 444 25.12 7.11 1.24
N SER A 445 26.35 7.39 0.79
CA SER A 445 27.15 6.39 0.07
C SER A 445 27.46 5.16 0.94
N PRO A 446 27.54 3.95 0.33
CA PRO A 446 27.88 2.72 1.04
C PRO A 446 29.27 2.83 1.68
N GLN A 447 29.33 2.57 2.98
CA GLN A 447 30.59 2.51 3.72
C GLN A 447 31.23 1.11 3.60
N ALA A 448 32.42 0.94 4.17
CA ALA A 448 33.09 -0.37 4.19
C ALA A 448 32.28 -1.42 4.96
N GLU A 449 31.59 -1.01 6.01
CA GLU A 449 30.69 -1.82 6.83
C GLU A 449 29.47 -2.30 6.02
N ASP A 450 28.86 -1.42 5.25
CA ASP A 450 27.71 -1.77 4.38
C ASP A 450 28.12 -2.82 3.33
N ARG A 451 29.31 -2.68 2.75
CA ARG A 451 29.85 -3.69 1.81
C ARG A 451 30.10 -5.03 2.49
N ARG A 452 30.62 -5.04 3.74
CA ARG A 452 30.81 -6.27 4.52
C ARG A 452 29.46 -6.93 4.84
N GLU A 453 28.46 -6.14 5.21
CA GLU A 453 27.09 -6.61 5.46
C GLU A 453 26.47 -7.23 4.19
N MET A 454 26.59 -6.58 3.03
CA MET A 454 26.15 -7.14 1.75
C MET A 454 26.88 -8.44 1.41
N GLN A 455 28.20 -8.51 1.58
CA GLN A 455 28.96 -9.74 1.35
C GLN A 455 28.55 -10.86 2.30
N MET A 456 28.28 -10.54 3.56
CA MET A 456 27.76 -11.51 4.55
C MET A 456 26.40 -12.03 4.12
N GLY A 457 25.46 -11.15 3.77
CA GLY A 457 24.13 -11.53 3.31
C GLY A 457 24.19 -12.41 2.05
N HIS A 458 25.04 -12.05 1.08
CA HIS A 458 25.21 -12.83 -0.14
C HIS A 458 25.88 -14.21 0.11
N ARG A 459 26.78 -14.34 1.11
CA ARG A 459 27.29 -15.66 1.50
C ARG A 459 26.23 -16.54 2.16
N LEU A 460 25.31 -15.94 2.92
CA LEU A 460 24.20 -16.67 3.54
C LEU A 460 23.16 -17.16 2.53
N ASP A 461 23.00 -16.41 1.45
CA ASP A 461 22.13 -16.78 0.33
C ASP A 461 22.67 -16.21 -1.00
N PRO A 462 23.47 -16.98 -1.75
CA PRO A 462 24.03 -16.53 -3.03
C PRO A 462 23.00 -16.61 -4.18
N SER A 463 21.81 -17.14 -3.96
CA SER A 463 20.83 -17.43 -5.01
C SER A 463 19.86 -16.29 -5.31
N ARG A 464 20.00 -15.14 -4.61
CA ARG A 464 19.10 -14.00 -4.76
C ARG A 464 19.85 -12.71 -5.09
N ILE A 465 19.14 -11.76 -5.68
CA ILE A 465 19.63 -10.41 -5.85
C ILE A 465 19.68 -9.72 -4.48
N LEU A 466 20.76 -8.98 -4.20
CA LEU A 466 20.87 -8.17 -3.00
C LEU A 466 21.24 -6.73 -3.40
N THR A 467 20.35 -5.78 -3.10
CA THR A 467 20.53 -4.35 -3.39
C THR A 467 20.85 -3.57 -2.12
N TYR A 468 21.63 -2.49 -2.28
CA TYR A 468 21.99 -1.62 -1.16
C TYR A 468 20.86 -0.70 -0.72
N ASN A 469 20.16 -0.09 -1.69
CA ASN A 469 19.21 0.97 -1.39
C ASN A 469 18.12 1.07 -2.46
N SER A 470 16.88 1.14 -2.04
CA SER A 470 15.74 1.55 -2.86
C SER A 470 15.75 3.08 -2.97
N CYS A 471 15.34 3.64 -4.13
CA CYS A 471 15.53 5.04 -4.50
C CYS A 471 17.00 5.44 -4.65
N ASN A 472 17.68 4.78 -5.58
CA ASN A 472 19.12 5.01 -5.83
C ASN A 472 19.40 6.00 -6.98
N GLY A 473 18.37 6.49 -7.69
CA GLY A 473 18.51 7.30 -8.88
C GLY A 473 17.87 8.66 -8.74
N LYS A 474 18.66 9.72 -8.49
CA LYS A 474 18.14 11.10 -8.60
C LYS A 474 18.03 11.58 -10.03
N ASN A 475 18.84 11.08 -10.94
CA ASN A 475 18.84 11.55 -12.31
C ASN A 475 19.48 10.53 -13.27
N PRO A 476 18.73 9.92 -14.22
CA PRO A 476 19.30 9.05 -15.24
C PRO A 476 20.13 9.79 -16.28
N GLU A 477 19.97 11.11 -16.42
CA GLU A 477 20.71 11.97 -17.32
C GLU A 477 21.82 12.76 -16.60
N GLY A 478 21.85 12.71 -15.26
CA GLY A 478 22.86 13.37 -14.44
C GLY A 478 24.11 12.49 -14.29
N GLU A 479 25.17 13.09 -13.76
CA GLU A 479 26.37 12.41 -13.31
C GLU A 479 25.99 11.09 -12.65
N PRO A 480 26.69 9.98 -12.97
CA PRO A 480 26.42 8.71 -12.34
C PRO A 480 26.59 8.89 -10.84
N ASP A 481 25.47 8.91 -10.11
CA ASP A 481 25.52 8.85 -8.67
C ASP A 481 25.81 7.40 -8.30
N ASP A 482 27.07 6.99 -8.56
CA ASP A 482 27.59 5.64 -8.36
C ASP A 482 27.42 5.14 -6.93
N HIS A 483 27.04 6.06 -6.03
CA HIS A 483 27.05 5.80 -4.61
C HIS A 483 25.85 4.99 -4.12
N PHE A 484 24.70 5.08 -4.81
CA PHE A 484 23.46 4.45 -4.31
C PHE A 484 23.03 3.18 -5.07
N LYS A 485 23.68 2.87 -6.18
CA LYS A 485 23.29 1.76 -7.09
C LYS A 485 23.95 0.41 -6.77
N LEU A 486 24.61 0.28 -5.63
CA LEU A 486 25.37 -0.92 -5.30
C LEU A 486 24.46 -2.15 -5.19
N HIS A 487 24.82 -3.23 -5.88
CA HIS A 487 24.08 -4.49 -5.84
C HIS A 487 24.97 -5.70 -6.15
N LEU A 488 24.50 -6.87 -5.72
CA LEU A 488 25.09 -8.19 -6.00
C LEU A 488 24.06 -9.03 -6.77
N MET A 489 24.53 -9.73 -7.80
CA MET A 489 23.69 -10.63 -8.61
C MET A 489 23.78 -12.07 -8.10
N PRO A 490 22.80 -12.93 -8.40
CA PRO A 490 22.82 -14.32 -7.98
C PRO A 490 24.08 -15.05 -8.45
N ASN A 491 24.75 -15.74 -7.52
CA ASN A 491 26.02 -16.45 -7.73
C ASN A 491 27.19 -15.59 -8.26
N ASP A 492 27.16 -14.29 -8.03
CA ASP A 492 28.20 -13.36 -8.45
C ASP A 492 28.58 -12.44 -7.28
N THR A 493 29.85 -12.52 -6.85
CA THR A 493 30.37 -11.72 -5.74
C THR A 493 30.87 -10.33 -6.16
N THR A 494 30.74 -9.99 -7.45
CA THR A 494 31.11 -8.69 -7.96
C THR A 494 30.09 -7.65 -7.52
N PHE A 495 30.58 -6.56 -6.94
CA PHE A 495 29.76 -5.39 -6.69
C PHE A 495 29.55 -4.58 -7.97
N TYR A 496 28.30 -4.40 -8.33
CA TYR A 496 27.91 -3.56 -9.45
C TYR A 496 27.32 -2.24 -8.91
N ASN A 497 27.73 -1.12 -9.50
CA ASN A 497 27.20 0.22 -9.26
C ASN A 497 26.48 0.79 -10.51
N VAL A 498 26.33 0.00 -11.56
CA VAL A 498 25.61 0.30 -12.79
C VAL A 498 24.70 -0.86 -13.18
N GLY A 499 23.69 -0.58 -13.98
CA GLY A 499 22.79 -1.62 -14.48
C GLY A 499 21.57 -1.88 -13.63
N TRP A 500 21.32 -1.05 -12.61
CA TRP A 500 20.12 -1.05 -11.78
C TRP A 500 19.72 0.40 -11.48
N TRP A 501 18.56 0.81 -11.92
CA TRP A 501 17.99 2.12 -11.66
C TRP A 501 16.68 1.96 -10.92
N ASP A 502 16.58 2.53 -9.73
CA ASP A 502 15.43 2.51 -8.87
C ASP A 502 15.09 3.94 -8.46
N ASN A 503 13.85 4.38 -8.66
CA ASN A 503 13.45 5.74 -8.31
C ASN A 503 12.04 5.75 -7.70
N HIS A 504 11.80 6.79 -6.89
CA HIS A 504 10.55 7.01 -6.20
C HIS A 504 9.86 8.28 -6.68
N HIS A 505 8.62 8.17 -7.11
CA HIS A 505 7.71 9.27 -7.42
C HIS A 505 6.39 9.10 -6.64
N ALA A 506 6.51 8.83 -5.36
CA ALA A 506 5.39 8.55 -4.48
C ALA A 506 4.35 9.69 -4.47
N GLY A 507 4.80 10.92 -4.60
CA GLY A 507 3.93 12.08 -4.70
C GLY A 507 2.93 12.06 -5.85
N GLY A 508 3.19 11.24 -6.89
CA GLY A 508 2.34 11.10 -8.06
C GLY A 508 1.94 12.42 -8.72
N PRO A 509 1.52 12.40 -9.97
CA PRO A 509 1.19 13.63 -10.70
C PRO A 509 -0.16 14.25 -10.31
N GLY A 510 -0.79 13.80 -9.25
CA GLY A 510 -2.18 14.12 -8.94
C GLY A 510 -3.16 13.23 -9.71
N VAL A 511 -4.41 13.25 -9.30
CA VAL A 511 -5.46 12.40 -9.86
C VAL A 511 -6.03 12.98 -11.15
N TYR A 512 -6.43 12.12 -12.07
CA TYR A 512 -7.30 12.39 -13.22
C TYR A 512 -6.70 13.21 -14.36
N HIS A 513 -5.41 13.42 -14.39
CA HIS A 513 -4.81 14.23 -15.44
C HIS A 513 -4.72 13.50 -16.78
N ASP A 514 -5.11 14.17 -17.85
CA ASP A 514 -5.03 13.63 -19.20
C ASP A 514 -3.61 13.22 -19.59
N TYR A 515 -2.58 13.83 -19.02
CA TYR A 515 -1.20 13.53 -19.39
C TYR A 515 -0.76 12.10 -19.06
N ILE A 516 -1.37 11.40 -18.10
CA ILE A 516 -1.10 9.98 -17.88
C ILE A 516 -1.52 9.12 -19.07
N TYR A 517 -2.30 9.64 -19.96
CA TYR A 517 -2.77 8.99 -21.19
C TYR A 517 -1.94 9.30 -22.41
N LYS A 518 -0.88 10.08 -22.31
CA LYS A 518 -0.08 10.51 -23.47
C LYS A 518 0.95 9.48 -23.95
N GLY A 519 0.87 8.28 -23.44
CA GLY A 519 1.77 7.18 -23.79
C GLY A 519 3.07 7.22 -22.97
N LYS A 520 3.93 6.29 -23.29
CA LYS A 520 5.14 5.99 -22.52
C LYS A 520 6.11 7.18 -22.34
N ASP A 521 6.33 7.94 -23.39
CA ASP A 521 7.39 8.97 -23.40
C ASP A 521 7.07 10.17 -22.50
N ASN A 522 5.80 10.34 -22.16
CA ASN A 522 5.37 11.46 -21.33
C ASN A 522 5.41 11.14 -19.84
N TYR A 523 5.21 9.89 -19.49
CA TYR A 523 5.20 9.44 -18.08
C TYR A 523 6.53 8.82 -17.66
N LEU A 524 7.13 8.04 -18.54
CA LEU A 524 8.30 7.23 -18.24
C LEU A 524 9.55 7.77 -18.96
N ARG A 525 9.78 9.08 -18.87
CA ARG A 525 10.92 9.74 -19.52
C ARG A 525 12.26 9.06 -19.22
N TYR A 526 12.41 8.53 -18.00
CA TYR A 526 13.62 7.87 -17.54
C TYR A 526 13.73 6.39 -17.88
N SER A 527 12.69 5.79 -18.43
CA SER A 527 12.66 4.38 -18.79
C SER A 527 13.35 4.03 -20.11
N ALA A 528 14.01 4.99 -20.77
CA ALA A 528 14.68 4.77 -22.04
C ALA A 528 16.04 4.07 -21.91
N ASN A 529 16.63 3.98 -20.71
CA ASN A 529 17.91 3.34 -20.48
C ASN A 529 17.79 1.82 -20.40
N LYS A 530 17.98 1.16 -21.53
CA LYS A 530 17.92 -0.31 -21.62
C LYS A 530 19.12 -1.02 -20.98
N GLY A 531 20.23 -0.30 -20.77
CA GLY A 531 21.43 -0.85 -20.10
C GLY A 531 21.23 -1.08 -18.61
N GLU A 532 20.08 -0.69 -18.05
CA GLU A 532 19.74 -0.86 -16.63
C GLU A 532 18.45 -1.63 -16.48
N ILE A 533 18.29 -2.35 -15.37
CA ILE A 533 16.97 -2.70 -14.84
C ILE A 533 16.31 -1.37 -14.46
N VAL A 534 15.10 -1.14 -14.95
CA VAL A 534 14.30 0.05 -14.64
C VAL A 534 13.23 -0.34 -13.64
N TYR A 535 13.43 0.04 -12.37
CA TYR A 535 12.55 -0.23 -11.26
C TYR A 535 11.95 1.09 -10.72
N TRP A 536 10.66 1.26 -10.86
CA TRP A 536 9.93 2.35 -10.23
C TRP A 536 9.49 1.91 -8.83
N GLY A 537 10.32 2.23 -7.84
CA GLY A 537 10.23 1.63 -6.50
C GLY A 537 9.06 2.11 -5.65
N GLU A 538 8.58 3.34 -5.86
CA GLU A 538 7.38 3.86 -5.20
C GLU A 538 6.64 4.83 -6.12
N GLU A 539 5.43 4.46 -6.54
CA GLU A 539 4.68 5.22 -7.52
C GLU A 539 3.20 5.39 -7.16
N GLY A 540 2.60 6.48 -7.63
CA GLY A 540 1.16 6.63 -7.72
C GLY A 540 0.42 6.62 -6.39
N ALA A 541 0.97 7.26 -5.36
CA ALA A 541 0.34 7.39 -4.06
C ALA A 541 -0.92 8.27 -4.13
N ILE A 542 -2.10 7.68 -3.97
CA ILE A 542 -3.37 8.39 -3.90
C ILE A 542 -4.14 7.94 -2.66
N GLY A 543 -4.25 8.85 -1.69
CA GLY A 543 -5.01 8.62 -0.48
C GLY A 543 -6.51 8.59 -0.73
N THR A 544 -7.16 7.53 -0.27
CA THR A 544 -8.61 7.39 -0.23
C THR A 544 -9.02 6.75 1.08
N PRO A 545 -10.23 7.04 1.62
CA PRO A 545 -10.71 6.39 2.83
C PRO A 545 -10.71 4.86 2.69
N PRO A 546 -10.51 4.13 3.79
CA PRO A 546 -10.67 2.68 3.83
C PRO A 546 -12.15 2.28 3.69
N ARG A 547 -12.41 0.97 3.55
CA ARG A 547 -13.76 0.41 3.49
C ARG A 547 -14.40 0.41 4.89
N LEU A 548 -14.71 1.61 5.41
CA LEU A 548 -15.11 1.84 6.80
C LEU A 548 -16.22 0.92 7.30
N GLN A 549 -17.22 0.63 6.47
CA GLN A 549 -18.32 -0.27 6.86
C GLN A 549 -17.84 -1.71 7.04
N LEU A 550 -16.99 -2.20 6.15
CA LEU A 550 -16.44 -3.56 6.25
C LEU A 550 -15.55 -3.70 7.49
N ILE A 551 -14.74 -2.68 7.77
CA ILE A 551 -13.90 -2.64 8.98
C ILE A 551 -14.76 -2.63 10.23
N ARG A 552 -15.77 -1.74 10.30
CA ARG A 552 -16.72 -1.68 11.42
C ARG A 552 -17.40 -3.03 11.66
N ASP A 553 -17.91 -3.64 10.59
CA ASP A 553 -18.64 -4.91 10.69
C ASP A 553 -17.71 -6.03 11.19
N GLU A 554 -16.43 -6.02 10.80
CA GLU A 554 -15.43 -6.97 11.30
C GLU A 554 -15.07 -6.72 12.76
N ILE A 555 -14.85 -5.46 13.18
CA ILE A 555 -14.59 -5.10 14.59
C ILE A 555 -15.75 -5.56 15.47
N LEU A 556 -17.01 -5.33 15.04
CA LEU A 556 -18.18 -5.75 15.82
C LEU A 556 -18.38 -7.26 15.83
N ARG A 557 -18.08 -7.95 14.71
CA ARG A 557 -18.16 -9.40 14.59
C ARG A 557 -17.17 -10.10 15.53
N THR A 558 -15.95 -9.57 15.63
CA THR A 558 -14.89 -10.13 16.49
C THR A 558 -14.97 -9.67 17.94
N GLY A 559 -15.72 -8.61 18.22
CA GLY A 559 -15.81 -8.00 19.54
C GLY A 559 -14.54 -7.24 19.98
N ARG A 560 -13.55 -7.07 19.10
CA ARG A 560 -12.28 -6.39 19.38
C ARG A 560 -12.38 -4.87 19.30
N THR A 561 -13.25 -4.30 20.09
CA THR A 561 -13.54 -2.84 20.09
C THR A 561 -12.51 -2.00 20.83
N THR A 562 -11.56 -2.63 21.52
CA THR A 562 -10.54 -1.95 22.36
C THR A 562 -9.12 -2.05 21.81
N GLY A 563 -8.90 -2.80 20.72
CA GLY A 563 -7.60 -2.90 20.07
C GLY A 563 -7.17 -1.58 19.39
N TRP A 564 -5.95 -1.56 18.90
CA TRP A 564 -5.41 -0.37 18.26
C TRP A 564 -6.28 0.07 17.05
N GLU A 565 -6.47 1.38 16.92
CA GLU A 565 -7.34 2.03 15.91
C GLU A 565 -8.85 1.65 15.94
N ALA A 566 -9.29 0.61 16.65
CA ALA A 566 -10.68 0.13 16.57
C ALA A 566 -11.71 1.22 16.88
N LYS A 567 -11.54 1.97 17.98
CA LYS A 567 -12.42 3.08 18.35
C LYS A 567 -12.43 4.19 17.30
N ASP A 568 -11.28 4.42 16.68
CA ASP A 568 -11.13 5.45 15.66
C ASP A 568 -11.90 5.08 14.38
N TYR A 569 -11.84 3.82 13.94
CA TYR A 569 -12.61 3.35 12.80
C TYR A 569 -14.12 3.38 13.04
N LEU A 570 -14.56 3.01 14.24
CA LEU A 570 -15.97 3.09 14.61
C LEU A 570 -16.47 4.54 14.55
N ALA A 571 -15.74 5.47 15.16
CA ALA A 571 -16.10 6.89 15.15
C ALA A 571 -16.02 7.50 13.74
N TRP A 572 -15.12 7.02 12.91
CA TRP A 572 -15.00 7.46 11.51
C TRP A 572 -16.18 6.99 10.67
N TYR A 573 -16.58 5.72 10.82
CA TYR A 573 -17.80 5.20 10.19
C TYR A 573 -19.02 6.01 10.59
N ASP A 574 -19.20 6.26 11.90
CA ASP A 574 -20.37 7.00 12.43
C ASP A 574 -20.45 8.42 11.83
N ALA A 575 -19.33 9.12 11.69
CA ALA A 575 -19.29 10.45 11.09
C ALA A 575 -19.74 10.44 9.62
N TYR A 576 -19.32 9.45 8.84
CA TYR A 576 -19.74 9.33 7.44
C TYR A 576 -21.20 8.92 7.31
N ASP A 577 -21.67 7.96 8.10
CA ASP A 577 -23.07 7.52 8.10
C ASP A 577 -24.00 8.67 8.50
N GLN A 578 -23.64 9.42 9.53
CA GLN A 578 -24.38 10.61 9.97
C GLN A 578 -24.46 11.66 8.86
N PHE A 579 -23.35 11.96 8.19
CA PHE A 579 -23.33 12.93 7.08
C PHE A 579 -24.24 12.48 5.93
N LEU A 580 -24.13 11.24 5.47
CA LEU A 580 -24.97 10.72 4.38
C LEU A 580 -26.46 10.86 4.69
N ARG A 581 -26.86 10.53 5.91
CA ARG A 581 -28.28 10.60 6.34
C ARG A 581 -28.77 12.04 6.52
N GLN A 582 -27.98 12.89 7.19
CA GLN A 582 -28.44 14.23 7.57
C GLN A 582 -28.33 15.25 6.43
N ARG A 583 -27.44 15.01 5.44
CA ARG A 583 -27.16 15.95 4.33
C ARG A 583 -27.79 15.53 3.00
N GLY A 584 -28.77 14.60 3.01
CA GLY A 584 -29.53 14.21 1.83
C GLY A 584 -28.77 13.36 0.81
N PHE A 585 -27.67 12.71 1.18
CA PHE A 585 -26.87 11.88 0.29
C PHE A 585 -27.29 10.40 0.26
N SER A 586 -28.23 9.96 1.08
CA SER A 586 -28.62 8.55 1.20
C SER A 586 -29.17 7.95 -0.10
N LYS A 587 -29.71 8.78 -1.03
CA LYS A 587 -30.16 8.32 -2.35
C LYS A 587 -28.95 8.03 -3.27
N ALA A 588 -27.96 8.92 -3.27
CA ALA A 588 -26.73 8.78 -4.07
C ALA A 588 -25.82 7.67 -3.52
N PHE A 589 -25.73 7.59 -2.20
CA PHE A 589 -24.90 6.62 -1.48
C PHE A 589 -25.72 5.96 -0.38
N PRO A 590 -26.37 4.80 -0.66
CA PRO A 590 -27.27 4.14 0.28
C PRO A 590 -26.61 3.70 1.60
N CYS A 591 -25.32 3.54 1.62
CA CYS A 591 -24.52 3.19 2.79
C CYS A 591 -23.09 3.73 2.68
N VAL A 592 -22.36 3.76 3.79
CA VAL A 592 -20.97 4.24 3.85
C VAL A 592 -20.06 3.46 2.88
N ASP A 593 -20.30 2.16 2.73
CA ASP A 593 -19.53 1.33 1.81
C ASP A 593 -19.70 1.75 0.34
N SER A 594 -20.88 2.15 -0.07
CA SER A 594 -21.13 2.63 -1.43
C SER A 594 -20.33 3.90 -1.75
N LEU A 595 -20.16 4.80 -0.78
CA LEU A 595 -19.34 6.00 -0.91
C LEU A 595 -17.85 5.66 -0.93
N THR A 596 -17.35 4.93 0.08
CA THR A 596 -15.92 4.64 0.21
C THR A 596 -15.39 3.75 -0.91
N ARG A 597 -16.20 2.81 -1.43
CA ARG A 597 -15.86 2.00 -2.61
C ARG A 597 -15.73 2.85 -3.88
N GLN A 598 -16.62 3.82 -4.11
CA GLN A 598 -16.50 4.72 -5.25
C GLN A 598 -15.26 5.62 -5.13
N MET A 599 -14.88 6.04 -3.91
CA MET A 599 -13.60 6.74 -3.69
C MET A 599 -12.40 5.85 -4.01
N GLY A 600 -12.44 4.58 -3.60
CA GLY A 600 -11.41 3.59 -3.96
C GLY A 600 -11.31 3.38 -5.47
N ASN A 601 -12.43 3.40 -6.20
CA ASN A 601 -12.45 3.30 -7.66
C ASN A 601 -11.71 4.46 -8.35
N VAL A 602 -11.70 5.64 -7.74
CA VAL A 602 -10.90 6.78 -8.24
C VAL A 602 -9.40 6.47 -8.18
N ALA A 603 -8.90 5.99 -7.04
CA ALA A 603 -7.50 5.58 -6.90
C ALA A 603 -7.15 4.43 -7.86
N TYR A 604 -8.00 3.42 -7.96
CA TYR A 604 -7.79 2.26 -8.84
C TYR A 604 -7.78 2.63 -10.33
N TYR A 605 -8.62 3.57 -10.72
CA TYR A 605 -8.61 4.10 -12.09
C TYR A 605 -7.24 4.71 -12.43
N TYR A 606 -6.73 5.58 -11.56
CA TYR A 606 -5.41 6.20 -11.73
C TYR A 606 -4.29 5.14 -11.77
N GLN A 607 -4.23 4.26 -10.78
CA GLN A 607 -3.20 3.22 -10.68
C GLN A 607 -3.23 2.28 -11.88
N GLY A 608 -4.42 1.89 -12.33
CA GLY A 608 -4.58 1.06 -13.52
C GLY A 608 -4.03 1.74 -14.78
N ARG A 609 -4.24 3.04 -14.94
CA ARG A 609 -3.71 3.79 -16.10
C ARG A 609 -2.19 3.93 -16.04
N VAL A 610 -1.61 4.08 -14.86
CA VAL A 610 -0.15 4.09 -14.69
C VAL A 610 0.44 2.72 -15.02
N ILE A 611 -0.15 1.64 -14.54
CA ILE A 611 0.24 0.26 -14.87
C ILE A 611 0.19 0.03 -16.40
N GLU A 612 -0.84 0.51 -17.07
CA GLU A 612 -0.94 0.44 -18.53
C GLU A 612 0.24 1.15 -19.22
N ASN A 613 0.62 2.36 -18.76
CA ASN A 613 1.76 3.09 -19.30
C ASN A 613 3.07 2.31 -19.15
N ILE A 614 3.27 1.62 -18.05
CA ILE A 614 4.42 0.77 -17.80
C ILE A 614 4.47 -0.37 -18.82
N HIS A 615 3.35 -1.07 -18.99
CA HIS A 615 3.30 -2.22 -19.90
C HIS A 615 3.49 -1.83 -21.37
N ILE A 616 3.02 -0.66 -21.78
CA ILE A 616 3.21 -0.20 -23.18
C ILE A 616 4.61 0.33 -23.45
N SER A 617 5.41 0.67 -22.42
CA SER A 617 6.76 1.24 -22.59
C SER A 617 7.78 0.22 -23.08
N ASN A 618 7.63 -1.05 -22.74
CA ASN A 618 8.58 -2.15 -22.99
C ASN A 618 10.00 -1.94 -22.39
N THR A 619 10.22 -0.87 -21.64
CA THR A 619 11.54 -0.52 -21.03
C THR A 619 11.50 -0.55 -19.51
N VAL A 620 10.33 -0.62 -18.89
CA VAL A 620 10.17 -0.77 -17.44
C VAL A 620 10.11 -2.24 -17.08
N ASP A 621 10.94 -2.66 -16.14
CA ASP A 621 11.06 -4.05 -15.69
C ASP A 621 10.29 -4.29 -14.40
N ALA A 622 10.17 -3.27 -13.55
CA ALA A 622 9.44 -3.33 -12.29
C ALA A 622 8.73 -2.01 -11.97
N TYR A 623 7.59 -2.13 -11.27
CA TYR A 623 6.81 -1.02 -10.79
C TYR A 623 6.17 -1.37 -9.44
N ALA A 624 6.37 -0.54 -8.43
CA ALA A 624 5.75 -0.68 -7.13
C ALA A 624 4.74 0.45 -6.88
N VAL A 625 3.49 0.09 -6.66
CA VAL A 625 2.49 1.05 -6.16
C VAL A 625 2.84 1.42 -4.71
N ASN A 626 2.84 2.68 -4.40
CA ASN A 626 2.90 3.16 -3.02
C ASN A 626 1.46 3.45 -2.55
N GLY A 627 0.80 2.53 -1.82
CA GLY A 627 1.30 1.26 -1.29
C GLY A 627 0.24 0.17 -1.36
N TRP A 628 0.54 -0.96 -0.75
CA TRP A 628 -0.39 -2.08 -0.68
C TRP A 628 -1.52 -1.80 0.32
N GLU A 629 -1.23 -1.72 1.62
CA GLU A 629 -2.23 -1.36 2.63
C GLU A 629 -2.16 0.11 3.05
N SER A 630 -3.30 0.64 3.49
CA SER A 630 -3.40 1.93 4.13
C SER A 630 -3.93 1.82 5.55
N MET A 631 -3.44 2.69 6.41
CA MET A 631 -3.92 2.86 7.78
C MET A 631 -4.04 4.36 8.11
N LYS A 632 -4.70 4.68 9.23
CA LYS A 632 -4.95 6.08 9.62
C LYS A 632 -3.67 6.90 9.86
N LEU A 633 -2.64 6.26 10.35
CA LEU A 633 -1.46 6.92 10.91
C LEU A 633 -0.30 7.05 9.94
N GLU A 634 -0.19 6.10 9.03
CA GLU A 634 0.86 6.00 8.02
C GLU A 634 0.24 5.50 6.73
N ASN A 635 0.88 5.65 5.60
CA ASN A 635 0.48 5.15 4.30
C ASN A 635 -1.02 5.32 3.95
N HIS A 636 -1.40 6.51 3.57
CA HIS A 636 -2.79 6.85 3.23
C HIS A 636 -3.22 6.30 1.86
N SER A 637 -2.30 5.83 1.05
CA SER A 637 -2.48 5.54 -0.38
C SER A 637 -2.71 4.08 -0.75
N GLY A 638 -2.91 3.19 0.22
CA GLY A 638 -3.02 1.74 -0.03
C GLY A 638 -4.10 1.32 -1.03
N ILE A 639 -3.79 0.28 -1.82
CA ILE A 639 -4.76 -0.44 -2.66
C ILE A 639 -5.80 -1.12 -1.78
N VAL A 640 -5.38 -1.74 -0.70
CA VAL A 640 -6.28 -2.29 0.34
C VAL A 640 -6.23 -1.43 1.59
N ASP A 641 -7.18 -1.60 2.49
CA ASP A 641 -7.08 -1.11 3.86
C ASP A 641 -6.26 -2.09 4.74
N ASN A 642 -6.02 -1.74 6.01
CA ASN A 642 -5.25 -2.62 6.90
C ASN A 642 -5.97 -3.93 7.27
N TYR A 643 -7.28 -4.04 7.03
CA TYR A 643 -8.07 -5.29 7.10
C TYR A 643 -8.04 -6.07 5.78
N ARG A 644 -7.20 -5.64 4.82
CA ARG A 644 -7.06 -6.25 3.47
C ARG A 644 -8.35 -6.25 2.65
N ASN A 645 -9.24 -5.28 2.87
CA ASN A 645 -10.36 -5.09 1.96
C ASN A 645 -9.90 -4.30 0.74
N LEU A 646 -10.17 -4.79 -0.46
CA LEU A 646 -9.98 -4.04 -1.69
C LEU A 646 -10.78 -2.73 -1.61
N LYS A 647 -10.12 -1.58 -1.77
CA LYS A 647 -10.79 -0.28 -1.66
C LYS A 647 -11.72 0.01 -2.84
N GLY A 648 -11.43 -0.55 -4.01
CA GLY A 648 -12.19 -0.38 -5.24
C GLY A 648 -12.48 -1.70 -5.97
N ASP A 649 -13.01 -1.57 -7.18
CA ASP A 649 -13.34 -2.71 -8.04
C ASP A 649 -12.08 -3.28 -8.69
N ALA A 650 -11.75 -4.51 -8.39
CA ALA A 650 -10.51 -5.17 -8.80
C ALA A 650 -10.23 -5.07 -10.31
N ASP A 651 -11.26 -5.12 -11.16
CA ASP A 651 -11.10 -5.05 -12.62
C ASP A 651 -10.48 -3.72 -13.10
N LEU A 652 -10.61 -2.62 -12.34
CA LEU A 652 -9.99 -1.33 -12.69
C LEU A 652 -8.46 -1.38 -12.70
N ILE A 653 -7.84 -2.31 -11.96
CA ILE A 653 -6.41 -2.59 -11.98
C ILE A 653 -6.12 -3.85 -12.80
N ALA A 654 -6.83 -4.95 -12.52
CA ALA A 654 -6.58 -6.27 -13.10
C ALA A 654 -6.61 -6.27 -14.63
N ARG A 655 -7.50 -5.47 -15.27
CA ARG A 655 -7.60 -5.37 -16.72
C ARG A 655 -6.29 -4.96 -17.39
N TYR A 656 -5.50 -4.11 -16.73
CA TYR A 656 -4.23 -3.61 -17.25
C TYR A 656 -3.05 -4.55 -16.97
N ASN A 657 -3.22 -5.53 -16.09
CA ASN A 657 -2.26 -6.60 -15.83
C ASN A 657 -2.49 -7.86 -16.68
N ARG A 658 -3.53 -7.87 -17.53
CA ARG A 658 -3.78 -8.98 -18.46
C ARG A 658 -2.60 -9.19 -19.42
N PRO A 659 -2.31 -10.45 -19.77
CA PRO A 659 -1.15 -10.76 -20.62
C PRO A 659 -1.30 -10.33 -22.08
N LEU A 660 -2.51 -10.00 -22.52
CA LEU A 660 -2.80 -9.57 -23.90
C LEU A 660 -4.01 -8.64 -23.93
N TYR A 661 -3.79 -7.39 -24.38
CA TYR A 661 -4.87 -6.44 -24.63
C TYR A 661 -4.37 -5.27 -25.51
N LEU A 662 -5.30 -4.43 -26.01
CA LEU A 662 -5.01 -3.18 -26.67
C LEU A 662 -5.19 -2.01 -25.70
N ALA A 663 -4.16 -1.21 -25.51
CA ALA A 663 -4.23 0.04 -24.77
C ALA A 663 -4.68 1.17 -25.70
N VAL A 664 -5.86 1.72 -25.43
CA VAL A 664 -6.42 2.85 -26.15
C VAL A 664 -6.08 4.13 -25.40
N LYS A 665 -5.29 5.01 -26.01
CA LYS A 665 -4.78 6.24 -25.38
C LYS A 665 -5.46 7.45 -26.03
N LEU A 666 -6.31 8.11 -25.26
CA LEU A 666 -7.06 9.31 -25.69
C LEU A 666 -6.35 10.55 -25.19
N THR A 667 -6.03 11.50 -26.09
CA THR A 667 -5.36 12.76 -25.70
C THR A 667 -6.23 13.64 -24.81
N ASN A 668 -7.53 13.69 -25.10
CA ASN A 668 -8.52 14.42 -24.31
C ASN A 668 -9.68 13.47 -24.00
N LYS A 669 -9.91 13.20 -22.73
CA LYS A 669 -11.01 12.35 -22.28
C LYS A 669 -12.25 13.15 -21.91
N VAL A 670 -12.06 14.41 -21.53
CA VAL A 670 -13.14 15.35 -21.23
C VAL A 670 -13.03 16.54 -22.18
N LEU A 671 -14.10 16.87 -22.87
CA LEU A 671 -14.12 17.91 -23.89
C LEU A 671 -15.57 18.38 -24.19
N ALA A 672 -15.71 19.44 -24.92
CA ALA A 672 -17.03 19.88 -25.40
C ALA A 672 -17.43 19.10 -26.68
N VAL A 673 -18.73 18.92 -26.87
CA VAL A 673 -19.29 18.42 -28.14
C VAL A 673 -18.83 19.34 -29.29
N GLY A 674 -18.28 18.73 -30.33
CA GLY A 674 -17.70 19.45 -31.46
C GLY A 674 -16.19 19.59 -31.44
N ASP A 675 -15.55 19.31 -30.31
CA ASP A 675 -14.10 19.27 -30.21
C ASP A 675 -13.53 18.03 -30.92
N THR A 676 -12.24 18.10 -31.24
CA THR A 676 -11.46 17.00 -31.79
C THR A 676 -10.62 16.35 -30.70
N THR A 677 -10.58 15.02 -30.68
CA THR A 677 -9.66 14.23 -29.88
C THR A 677 -8.71 13.43 -30.76
N THR A 678 -7.60 12.99 -30.18
CA THR A 678 -6.60 12.12 -30.82
C THR A 678 -6.51 10.81 -30.08
N THR A 679 -6.42 9.70 -30.84
CA THR A 679 -6.33 8.36 -30.28
C THR A 679 -5.06 7.66 -30.78
N ASP A 680 -4.28 7.14 -29.84
CA ASP A 680 -3.16 6.24 -30.07
C ASP A 680 -3.53 4.85 -29.59
N VAL A 681 -2.96 3.81 -30.21
CA VAL A 681 -3.18 2.42 -29.80
C VAL A 681 -1.87 1.68 -29.67
N TYR A 682 -1.72 1.03 -28.54
CA TYR A 682 -0.61 0.14 -28.22
C TYR A 682 -1.13 -1.28 -27.99
N ILE A 683 -0.27 -2.27 -28.18
CA ILE A 683 -0.54 -3.65 -27.76
C ILE A 683 0.33 -4.00 -26.55
N VAL A 684 -0.26 -4.55 -25.51
CA VAL A 684 0.44 -5.31 -24.47
C VAL A 684 0.36 -6.78 -24.84
N ASN A 685 1.50 -7.45 -24.98
CA ASN A 685 1.59 -8.75 -25.67
C ASN A 685 2.59 -9.72 -25.02
N ARG A 686 2.16 -10.42 -23.98
CA ARG A 686 2.92 -11.51 -23.34
C ARG A 686 2.50 -12.90 -23.85
N LYS A 687 1.60 -12.96 -24.85
CA LYS A 687 1.10 -14.20 -25.48
C LYS A 687 1.69 -14.46 -26.86
N ASN A 688 2.73 -13.68 -27.24
CA ASN A 688 3.46 -13.86 -28.50
C ASN A 688 2.57 -13.77 -29.77
N VAL A 689 1.56 -12.91 -29.76
CA VAL A 689 0.85 -12.55 -31.02
C VAL A 689 1.85 -11.84 -31.94
N HIS A 690 1.98 -12.25 -33.19
CA HIS A 690 2.95 -11.68 -34.13
C HIS A 690 2.44 -11.70 -35.57
N GLY A 691 3.10 -10.94 -36.45
CA GLY A 691 2.80 -10.87 -37.87
C GLY A 691 1.80 -9.78 -38.23
N THR A 692 1.22 -9.88 -39.42
CA THR A 692 0.30 -8.87 -39.94
C THR A 692 -1.10 -9.04 -39.39
N ALA A 693 -1.73 -7.92 -39.01
CA ALA A 693 -3.10 -7.88 -38.52
C ALA A 693 -3.85 -6.62 -39.03
N GLN A 694 -5.16 -6.62 -38.92
CA GLN A 694 -6.00 -5.45 -39.13
C GLN A 694 -6.40 -4.88 -37.78
N LEU A 695 -6.03 -3.63 -37.51
CA LEU A 695 -6.50 -2.83 -36.36
C LEU A 695 -7.77 -2.11 -36.77
N VAL A 696 -8.85 -2.26 -36.00
CA VAL A 696 -10.16 -1.63 -36.22
C VAL A 696 -10.51 -0.82 -34.95
N LEU A 697 -10.76 0.48 -35.15
CA LEU A 697 -11.26 1.35 -34.08
C LEU A 697 -12.66 1.83 -34.39
N THR A 698 -13.51 1.90 -33.37
CA THR A 698 -14.87 2.43 -33.47
C THR A 698 -15.17 3.33 -32.27
N ALA A 699 -15.69 4.53 -32.52
CA ALA A 699 -16.23 5.40 -31.48
C ALA A 699 -17.77 5.37 -31.53
N ARG A 700 -18.42 5.14 -30.38
CA ARG A 700 -19.88 5.05 -30.26
C ARG A 700 -20.37 5.85 -29.05
N ASP A 701 -21.52 6.51 -29.22
CA ASP A 701 -22.23 7.17 -28.10
C ASP A 701 -22.92 6.14 -27.18
N ALA A 702 -23.53 6.63 -26.11
CA ALA A 702 -24.24 5.82 -25.12
C ALA A 702 -25.44 5.03 -25.71
N GLN A 703 -25.98 5.45 -26.84
CA GLN A 703 -27.05 4.76 -27.59
C GLN A 703 -26.50 3.74 -28.58
N GLY A 704 -25.16 3.56 -28.67
CA GLY A 704 -24.51 2.65 -29.58
C GLY A 704 -24.36 3.16 -31.01
N ARG A 705 -24.74 4.43 -31.30
CA ARG A 705 -24.63 5.04 -32.61
C ARG A 705 -23.14 5.25 -32.95
N LEU A 706 -22.75 4.89 -34.16
CA LEU A 706 -21.39 5.05 -34.66
C LEU A 706 -21.11 6.55 -34.94
N LEU A 707 -20.09 7.08 -34.28
CA LEU A 707 -19.62 8.47 -34.46
C LEU A 707 -18.39 8.57 -35.37
N ALA A 708 -17.45 7.62 -35.24
CA ALA A 708 -16.26 7.56 -36.04
C ALA A 708 -15.72 6.13 -36.16
N GLN A 709 -15.02 5.82 -37.23
CA GLN A 709 -14.38 4.51 -37.46
C GLN A 709 -13.11 4.67 -38.27
N THR A 710 -12.10 3.85 -37.96
CA THR A 710 -10.92 3.68 -38.83
C THR A 710 -10.48 2.21 -38.85
N LYS A 711 -9.81 1.83 -39.96
CA LYS A 711 -9.18 0.51 -40.12
C LYS A 711 -7.77 0.69 -40.65
N ARG A 712 -6.80 0.00 -40.06
CA ARG A 712 -5.37 0.07 -40.43
C ARG A 712 -4.78 -1.33 -40.50
N LYS A 713 -3.92 -1.57 -41.50
CA LYS A 713 -3.06 -2.74 -41.52
C LYS A 713 -1.83 -2.46 -40.67
N VAL A 714 -1.55 -3.30 -39.71
CA VAL A 714 -0.44 -3.16 -38.73
C VAL A 714 0.39 -4.43 -38.70
N LYS A 715 1.64 -4.32 -38.24
CA LYS A 715 2.52 -5.45 -38.00
C LYS A 715 2.81 -5.52 -36.50
N VAL A 716 2.67 -6.69 -35.90
CA VAL A 716 2.95 -6.98 -34.50
C VAL A 716 4.26 -7.74 -34.40
N SER A 717 5.19 -7.30 -33.53
CA SER A 717 6.52 -7.89 -33.40
C SER A 717 6.50 -9.21 -32.64
N GLY A 718 5.84 -9.27 -31.48
CA GLY A 718 5.83 -10.46 -30.62
C GLY A 718 7.19 -10.77 -29.97
N GLY A 719 7.38 -12.01 -29.54
CA GLY A 719 8.61 -12.44 -28.87
C GLY A 719 8.80 -11.77 -27.50
N VAL A 720 9.96 -11.13 -27.32
CA VAL A 720 10.31 -10.40 -26.09
C VAL A 720 9.80 -8.95 -26.07
N VAL A 721 9.11 -8.49 -27.12
CA VAL A 721 8.51 -7.16 -27.17
C VAL A 721 7.13 -7.22 -26.53
N TYR A 722 7.02 -6.75 -25.29
CA TYR A 722 5.80 -6.83 -24.49
C TYR A 722 4.90 -5.60 -24.65
N GLY A 723 5.45 -4.45 -25.02
CA GLY A 723 4.72 -3.21 -25.28
C GLY A 723 5.10 -2.64 -26.65
N GLU A 724 4.15 -2.36 -27.53
CA GLU A 724 4.41 -1.87 -28.90
C GLU A 724 3.32 -0.91 -29.35
N ASN A 725 3.72 0.20 -30.00
CA ASN A 725 2.79 1.10 -30.66
C ASN A 725 2.30 0.51 -31.97
N LEU A 726 0.99 0.43 -32.17
CA LEU A 726 0.36 -0.04 -33.41
C LEU A 726 -0.18 1.10 -34.26
N MET A 727 -0.56 2.22 -33.65
CA MET A 727 -1.11 3.37 -34.36
C MET A 727 -0.98 4.65 -33.53
N THR A 728 -0.59 5.72 -34.18
CA THR A 728 -0.49 7.06 -33.57
C THR A 728 -1.35 8.04 -34.34
N GLY A 729 -2.01 8.97 -33.64
CA GLY A 729 -2.55 10.20 -34.20
C GLY A 729 -3.87 10.07 -34.95
N TRP A 730 -4.73 9.09 -34.64
CA TRP A 730 -6.07 9.09 -35.23
C TRP A 730 -6.92 10.22 -34.65
N GLN A 731 -7.16 11.27 -35.46
CA GLN A 731 -7.98 12.41 -35.10
C GLN A 731 -9.42 12.22 -35.56
N TRP A 732 -10.38 12.57 -34.68
CA TRP A 732 -11.80 12.53 -35.03
C TRP A 732 -12.59 13.51 -34.20
N LYS A 733 -13.69 14.04 -34.74
CA LYS A 733 -14.55 15.02 -34.12
C LYS A 733 -15.61 14.33 -33.27
N VAL A 734 -15.76 14.75 -32.02
CA VAL A 734 -16.74 14.19 -31.07
C VAL A 734 -18.08 14.88 -31.27
N THR A 735 -19.05 14.18 -31.84
CA THR A 735 -20.39 14.72 -32.17
C THR A 735 -21.50 14.23 -31.25
N GLY A 736 -21.24 13.24 -30.38
CA GLY A 736 -22.16 12.75 -29.36
C GLY A 736 -21.89 13.42 -28.01
N SER A 737 -22.93 13.59 -27.17
CA SER A 737 -22.82 14.08 -25.79
C SER A 737 -22.82 12.94 -24.78
N GLY A 738 -22.32 13.21 -23.56
CA GLY A 738 -22.16 12.23 -22.50
C GLY A 738 -21.01 11.25 -22.76
N TYR A 739 -21.16 10.01 -22.34
CA TYR A 739 -20.12 8.99 -22.52
C TYR A 739 -20.04 8.49 -23.96
N VAL A 740 -18.84 8.54 -24.54
CA VAL A 740 -18.51 7.97 -25.84
C VAL A 740 -17.45 6.89 -25.63
N SER A 741 -17.76 5.65 -26.01
CA SER A 741 -16.81 4.52 -25.98
C SER A 741 -15.95 4.51 -27.24
N VAL A 742 -14.65 4.26 -27.07
CA VAL A 742 -13.69 4.03 -28.17
C VAL A 742 -13.16 2.62 -28.01
N ASP A 743 -13.59 1.74 -28.91
CA ASP A 743 -13.23 0.31 -28.91
C ASP A 743 -12.19 0.05 -30.00
N ALA A 744 -11.16 -0.73 -29.66
CA ALA A 744 -10.12 -1.23 -30.54
C ALA A 744 -10.15 -2.75 -30.61
N LYS A 745 -10.02 -3.31 -31.82
CA LYS A 745 -9.91 -4.75 -32.08
C LYS A 745 -8.75 -5.00 -33.04
N LEU A 746 -7.93 -6.00 -32.67
CA LEU A 746 -6.87 -6.53 -33.55
C LEU A 746 -7.34 -7.84 -34.15
N VAL A 747 -7.45 -7.89 -35.49
CA VAL A 747 -8.00 -9.02 -36.21
C VAL A 747 -6.92 -9.69 -37.05
N GLN A 748 -6.70 -10.97 -36.83
CA GLN A 748 -5.84 -11.83 -37.66
C GLN A 748 -6.66 -13.00 -38.20
N GLN A 749 -6.54 -13.30 -39.51
CA GLN A 749 -7.26 -14.41 -40.16
C GLN A 749 -8.76 -14.44 -39.83
N GLY A 750 -9.40 -13.26 -39.80
CA GLY A 750 -10.82 -13.09 -39.49
C GLY A 750 -11.23 -13.22 -38.03
N ARG A 751 -10.28 -13.47 -37.11
CA ARG A 751 -10.54 -13.61 -35.66
C ARG A 751 -9.97 -12.43 -34.89
N THR A 752 -10.70 -11.95 -33.89
CA THR A 752 -10.19 -10.98 -32.94
C THR A 752 -9.20 -11.65 -31.97
N VAL A 753 -7.92 -11.26 -32.07
CA VAL A 753 -6.83 -11.80 -31.24
C VAL A 753 -6.54 -10.95 -30.02
N ALA A 754 -6.80 -9.64 -30.05
CA ALA A 754 -6.71 -8.73 -28.92
C ALA A 754 -7.77 -7.64 -29.05
N ALA A 755 -8.23 -7.10 -27.92
CA ALA A 755 -9.17 -5.99 -27.85
C ALA A 755 -8.86 -5.09 -26.67
N GLY A 756 -9.38 -3.87 -26.73
CA GLY A 756 -9.31 -2.89 -25.64
C GLY A 756 -10.27 -1.74 -25.88
N SER A 757 -10.48 -0.94 -24.85
CA SER A 757 -11.38 0.22 -24.95
C SER A 757 -11.01 1.31 -23.94
N ASP A 758 -11.41 2.54 -24.27
CA ASP A 758 -11.44 3.65 -23.33
C ASP A 758 -12.69 4.51 -23.60
N ARG A 759 -12.94 5.51 -22.75
CA ARG A 759 -14.13 6.36 -22.84
C ARG A 759 -13.77 7.84 -22.79
N ILE A 760 -14.59 8.65 -23.47
CA ILE A 760 -14.60 10.11 -23.40
C ILE A 760 -15.89 10.54 -22.70
N TYR A 761 -15.86 11.68 -22.03
CA TYR A 761 -17.04 12.41 -21.61
C TYR A 761 -17.13 13.72 -22.38
N ALA A 762 -18.17 13.86 -23.21
CA ALA A 762 -18.39 15.02 -24.05
C ALA A 762 -19.51 15.90 -23.50
N VAL A 763 -19.18 17.14 -23.14
CA VAL A 763 -20.10 18.09 -22.53
C VAL A 763 -20.88 18.84 -23.64
N ALA A 764 -22.21 18.74 -23.62
CA ALA A 764 -23.06 19.54 -24.45
C ALA A 764 -23.23 20.94 -23.81
N MET A 765 -22.40 21.91 -24.21
CA MET A 765 -22.47 23.28 -23.68
C MET A 765 -23.84 23.90 -23.97
N ASN A 766 -24.55 24.35 -22.94
CA ASN A 766 -25.88 24.95 -23.09
C ASN A 766 -26.07 26.16 -22.17
N ALA A 767 -26.13 27.33 -22.76
CA ALA A 767 -26.44 28.59 -22.09
C ALA A 767 -27.84 29.14 -22.45
N LYS A 768 -28.54 28.56 -23.43
CA LYS A 768 -29.75 29.14 -24.05
C LYS A 768 -30.98 29.29 -23.15
N SER A 769 -30.99 28.70 -21.97
CA SER A 769 -32.11 28.71 -21.02
C SER A 769 -31.91 29.66 -19.82
N ILE A 770 -30.86 30.49 -19.85
CA ILE A 770 -30.60 31.47 -18.80
C ILE A 770 -31.23 32.81 -19.24
N GLU A 771 -32.35 33.13 -18.63
CA GLU A 771 -33.06 34.38 -18.91
C GLU A 771 -32.90 35.35 -17.73
N GLY A 772 -33.12 36.65 -17.99
CA GLY A 772 -32.94 37.69 -16.99
C GLY A 772 -31.54 38.32 -17.03
N THR A 773 -31.35 39.32 -16.18
CA THR A 773 -30.10 40.06 -16.07
C THR A 773 -29.27 39.60 -14.89
N CYS A 774 -28.06 39.09 -15.16
CA CYS A 774 -27.09 38.68 -14.16
C CYS A 774 -26.28 39.89 -13.66
N VAL A 775 -26.33 40.17 -12.38
CA VAL A 775 -25.44 41.13 -11.74
C VAL A 775 -24.08 40.46 -11.49
N VAL A 776 -22.98 41.10 -11.94
CA VAL A 776 -21.63 40.53 -11.82
C VAL A 776 -20.80 41.37 -10.87
N ALA A 777 -20.35 40.78 -9.78
CA ALA A 777 -19.39 41.35 -8.85
C ALA A 777 -18.02 40.63 -9.03
N ASP A 778 -17.22 41.11 -9.97
CA ASP A 778 -15.91 40.53 -10.31
C ASP A 778 -14.96 41.63 -10.79
N THR A 779 -13.96 41.92 -9.98
CA THR A 779 -12.93 42.96 -10.30
C THR A 779 -12.00 42.57 -11.44
N THR A 780 -11.92 41.26 -11.77
CA THR A 780 -11.08 40.76 -12.86
C THR A 780 -11.72 40.92 -14.24
N GLY A 781 -13.04 41.09 -14.29
CA GLY A 781 -13.82 41.12 -15.53
C GLY A 781 -13.96 39.78 -16.26
N VAL A 782 -13.35 38.71 -15.75
CA VAL A 782 -13.33 37.37 -16.37
C VAL A 782 -14.76 36.80 -16.47
N LEU A 783 -15.52 36.88 -15.38
CA LEU A 783 -16.92 36.41 -15.35
C LEU A 783 -17.78 37.16 -16.34
N ALA A 784 -17.74 38.50 -16.32
CA ALA A 784 -18.54 39.34 -17.23
C ALA A 784 -18.22 39.03 -18.70
N ALA A 785 -16.93 38.91 -19.05
CA ALA A 785 -16.52 38.59 -20.41
C ALA A 785 -17.02 37.21 -20.86
N TYR A 786 -16.90 36.20 -19.97
CA TYR A 786 -17.37 34.83 -20.26
C TYR A 786 -18.90 34.82 -20.46
N LEU A 787 -19.68 35.41 -19.55
CA LEU A 787 -21.14 35.41 -19.61
C LEU A 787 -21.65 36.13 -20.88
N LYS A 788 -21.06 37.28 -21.23
CA LYS A 788 -21.35 37.97 -22.48
C LYS A 788 -21.06 37.08 -23.71
N SER A 789 -19.96 36.32 -23.70
CA SER A 789 -19.63 35.38 -24.78
C SER A 789 -20.65 34.25 -24.93
N GLN A 790 -21.37 33.94 -23.87
CA GLN A 790 -22.46 32.93 -23.84
C GLN A 790 -23.83 33.56 -24.17
N GLY A 791 -23.90 34.88 -24.45
CA GLY A 791 -25.16 35.58 -24.76
C GLY A 791 -26.04 35.92 -23.54
N ILE A 792 -25.46 35.84 -22.31
CA ILE A 792 -26.15 36.16 -21.08
C ILE A 792 -26.10 37.69 -20.86
N GLN A 793 -27.24 38.29 -20.55
CA GLN A 793 -27.30 39.73 -20.21
C GLN A 793 -26.65 39.93 -18.82
N THR A 794 -25.75 40.92 -18.76
CA THR A 794 -25.01 41.23 -17.52
C THR A 794 -25.00 42.71 -17.20
N THR A 795 -25.02 43.01 -15.90
CA THR A 795 -24.75 44.36 -15.36
C THR A 795 -23.64 44.22 -14.30
N ASP A 796 -22.70 45.20 -14.31
CA ASP A 796 -21.66 45.22 -13.29
C ASP A 796 -22.23 45.70 -11.96
N TYR A 797 -21.87 45.00 -10.88
CA TYR A 797 -22.26 45.43 -9.55
C TYR A 797 -21.59 46.77 -9.20
N LYS A 798 -22.39 47.68 -8.70
CA LYS A 798 -21.98 48.95 -8.10
C LYS A 798 -22.44 48.97 -6.64
N THR A 799 -21.79 49.76 -5.81
CA THR A 799 -22.22 49.98 -4.42
C THR A 799 -23.71 50.27 -4.29
N GLY A 800 -24.35 49.68 -3.28
CA GLY A 800 -25.79 49.78 -3.07
C GLY A 800 -26.53 48.52 -3.55
N ARG A 801 -27.85 48.64 -3.67
CA ARG A 801 -28.72 47.50 -4.00
C ARG A 801 -28.46 47.00 -5.43
N PRO A 802 -28.17 45.69 -5.62
CA PRO A 802 -27.98 45.10 -6.95
C PRO A 802 -29.20 45.33 -7.88
N GLN A 803 -28.92 45.60 -9.16
CA GLN A 803 -29.91 45.84 -10.21
C GLN A 803 -29.91 44.68 -11.22
N GLY A 804 -30.74 43.68 -11.02
CA GLY A 804 -30.88 42.51 -11.88
C GLY A 804 -31.73 41.41 -11.22
N ASP A 805 -31.78 40.25 -11.85
CA ASP A 805 -32.67 39.15 -11.43
C ASP A 805 -31.93 38.13 -10.54
N PHE A 806 -30.67 37.93 -10.78
CA PHE A 806 -29.77 37.06 -10.01
C PHE A 806 -28.34 37.61 -10.06
N MET A 807 -27.45 37.07 -9.20
CA MET A 807 -26.10 37.62 -9.07
C MET A 807 -25.03 36.51 -9.07
N ILE A 808 -23.87 36.80 -9.64
CA ILE A 808 -22.66 36.03 -9.47
C ILE A 808 -21.55 36.88 -8.84
N VAL A 809 -20.84 36.27 -7.89
CA VAL A 809 -19.73 36.88 -7.16
C VAL A 809 -18.44 36.11 -7.48
N GLY A 810 -17.49 36.79 -8.10
CA GLY A 810 -16.15 36.27 -8.37
C GLY A 810 -15.09 36.90 -7.45
N ALA A 811 -14.01 37.39 -8.04
CA ALA A 811 -12.94 38.09 -7.30
C ALA A 811 -13.44 39.48 -6.84
N PHE A 812 -14.11 39.48 -5.72
CA PHE A 812 -14.74 40.66 -5.12
C PHE A 812 -14.43 40.67 -3.63
N GLU A 813 -13.80 41.73 -3.15
CA GLU A 813 -13.55 41.97 -1.74
C GLU A 813 -14.61 42.91 -1.16
N PRO A 814 -15.53 42.40 -0.33
CA PRO A 814 -16.63 43.22 0.21
C PRO A 814 -16.15 44.47 0.97
N THR A 815 -14.99 44.36 1.62
CA THR A 815 -14.40 45.44 2.40
C THR A 815 -13.90 46.63 1.53
N GLN A 816 -13.64 46.41 0.25
CA GLN A 816 -13.23 47.43 -0.68
C GLN A 816 -14.40 48.36 -1.09
N PHE A 817 -15.63 47.92 -0.87
CA PHE A 817 -16.86 48.60 -1.27
C PHE A 817 -17.75 48.98 -0.06
N GLY A 818 -17.19 49.16 1.13
CA GLY A 818 -17.92 49.56 2.32
C GLY A 818 -18.93 48.51 2.78
N SER A 819 -20.22 48.82 2.76
CA SER A 819 -21.31 47.91 3.18
C SER A 819 -21.77 46.96 2.06
N GLY A 820 -21.07 46.85 0.95
CA GLY A 820 -21.47 46.13 -0.25
C GLY A 820 -21.98 44.69 -0.04
N TYR A 821 -21.36 43.93 0.87
CA TYR A 821 -21.81 42.56 1.19
C TYR A 821 -23.15 42.56 1.94
N SER A 822 -23.42 43.54 2.80
CA SER A 822 -24.71 43.68 3.50
C SER A 822 -25.83 43.97 2.51
N ASP A 823 -25.60 44.89 1.54
CA ASP A 823 -26.56 45.22 0.48
C ASP A 823 -26.87 43.97 -0.39
N ILE A 824 -25.84 43.15 -0.71
CA ILE A 824 -25.99 41.90 -1.46
C ILE A 824 -26.84 40.89 -0.68
N LEU A 825 -26.57 40.70 0.61
CA LEU A 825 -27.31 39.74 1.44
C LEU A 825 -28.74 40.21 1.73
N GLU A 826 -28.94 41.53 1.95
CA GLU A 826 -30.27 42.10 2.08
C GLU A 826 -31.09 41.93 0.78
N TRP A 827 -30.46 42.18 -0.36
CA TRP A 827 -31.12 41.96 -1.66
C TRP A 827 -31.42 40.47 -1.90
N ALA A 828 -30.52 39.55 -1.54
CA ALA A 828 -30.76 38.10 -1.60
C ALA A 828 -32.00 37.76 -0.75
N SER A 829 -32.10 38.34 0.47
CA SER A 829 -33.20 38.03 1.41
C SER A 829 -34.58 38.36 0.87
N THR A 830 -34.65 39.21 -0.15
CA THR A 830 -35.94 39.61 -0.80
C THR A 830 -36.42 38.58 -1.83
N GLY A 831 -35.71 37.51 -2.07
CA GLY A 831 -36.13 36.42 -2.96
C GLY A 831 -35.17 36.13 -4.12
N HIS A 832 -33.96 36.74 -4.12
CA HIS A 832 -32.99 36.56 -5.19
C HIS A 832 -31.95 35.48 -4.84
N THR A 833 -31.27 34.99 -5.87
CA THR A 833 -30.18 34.02 -5.72
C THR A 833 -28.84 34.67 -6.01
N VAL A 834 -27.87 34.48 -5.10
CA VAL A 834 -26.47 34.89 -5.22
C VAL A 834 -25.59 33.64 -5.35
N VAL A 835 -24.74 33.61 -6.41
CA VAL A 835 -23.81 32.52 -6.67
C VAL A 835 -22.40 33.00 -6.37
N ILE A 836 -21.76 32.45 -5.35
CA ILE A 836 -20.39 32.80 -4.90
C ILE A 836 -19.43 31.73 -5.42
N VAL A 837 -18.54 32.09 -6.33
CA VAL A 837 -17.59 31.17 -6.96
C VAL A 837 -16.12 31.48 -6.63
N ASP A 838 -15.85 32.62 -5.99
CA ASP A 838 -14.50 32.97 -5.53
C ASP A 838 -14.53 33.53 -4.10
N ASN A 839 -13.34 33.56 -3.46
CA ASN A 839 -13.18 33.95 -2.05
C ASN A 839 -14.15 33.24 -1.05
N PRO A 840 -14.42 31.91 -1.21
CA PRO A 840 -15.48 31.25 -0.42
C PRO A 840 -15.23 31.28 1.08
N LEU A 841 -13.97 31.32 1.54
CA LEU A 841 -13.64 31.38 2.96
C LEU A 841 -14.07 32.72 3.57
N ARG A 842 -13.75 33.83 2.87
CA ARG A 842 -14.14 35.16 3.31
C ARG A 842 -15.67 35.32 3.35
N TRP A 843 -16.37 34.79 2.34
CA TRP A 843 -17.82 34.81 2.32
C TRP A 843 -18.44 33.91 3.39
N ALA A 844 -17.84 32.73 3.68
CA ALA A 844 -18.31 31.89 4.77
C ALA A 844 -18.15 32.59 6.15
N ASP A 845 -17.05 33.31 6.38
CA ASP A 845 -16.89 34.15 7.58
C ASP A 845 -17.97 35.21 7.68
N LEU A 846 -18.26 35.95 6.59
CA LEU A 846 -19.28 37.00 6.57
C LEU A 846 -20.71 36.45 6.77
N LEU A 847 -21.03 35.29 6.18
CA LEU A 847 -22.31 34.61 6.39
C LEU A 847 -22.46 34.12 7.82
N CYS A 848 -21.38 33.70 8.45
CA CYS A 848 -21.35 33.31 9.85
C CYS A 848 -21.53 34.53 10.79
N ASP A 849 -20.85 35.63 10.52
CA ASP A 849 -20.97 36.88 11.27
C ASP A 849 -22.42 37.44 11.22
N LYS A 850 -23.17 37.12 10.18
CA LYS A 850 -24.57 37.49 9.99
C LYS A 850 -25.55 36.39 10.49
N GLU A 851 -25.06 35.36 11.17
CA GLU A 851 -25.87 34.24 11.68
C GLU A 851 -26.70 33.52 10.59
N ILE A 852 -26.25 33.56 9.33
CA ILE A 852 -26.91 32.93 8.18
C ILE A 852 -26.37 31.50 7.98
N MET A 853 -25.06 31.32 8.16
CA MET A 853 -24.35 30.06 8.01
C MET A 853 -23.68 29.65 9.33
N ASP A 854 -23.96 28.45 9.80
CA ASP A 854 -23.15 27.86 10.91
C ASP A 854 -21.85 27.30 10.31
N TYR A 855 -20.86 28.18 10.21
CA TYR A 855 -19.55 27.88 9.65
C TYR A 855 -18.50 27.74 10.77
N ARG A 856 -17.79 26.61 10.78
CA ARG A 856 -16.79 26.28 11.82
C ARG A 856 -15.38 26.09 11.26
N GLY A 857 -15.03 26.90 10.28
CA GLY A 857 -13.72 26.88 9.66
C GLY A 857 -13.64 25.97 8.43
N PHE A 858 -12.43 25.70 7.98
CA PHE A 858 -12.18 24.96 6.73
C PHE A 858 -11.07 23.93 6.89
N LYS A 859 -10.98 23.05 5.90
CA LYS A 859 -9.87 22.12 5.74
C LYS A 859 -9.26 22.28 4.36
N GLN A 860 -7.95 22.49 4.32
CA GLN A 860 -7.19 22.29 3.07
C GLN A 860 -7.19 20.79 2.78
N LEU A 861 -7.74 20.39 1.63
CA LEU A 861 -7.76 19.00 1.19
C LEU A 861 -6.37 18.61 0.70
N GLY A 862 -5.97 17.39 1.00
CA GLY A 862 -4.71 16.83 0.57
C GLY A 862 -4.61 16.69 -0.95
N ARG A 863 -3.40 16.43 -1.41
CA ARG A 863 -3.06 16.14 -2.82
C ARG A 863 -2.57 14.70 -2.87
N SER A 864 -1.78 14.28 -3.80
CA SER A 864 -1.34 12.89 -3.99
C SER A 864 -1.41 11.93 -2.77
N TRP A 865 -0.50 12.04 -1.82
CA TRP A 865 -0.46 11.19 -0.60
C TRP A 865 -1.71 11.32 0.27
N TYR A 866 -2.25 12.51 0.33
CA TYR A 866 -3.36 12.90 1.16
C TYR A 866 -4.60 13.19 0.31
N GLY A 867 -4.92 12.41 -0.67
CA GLY A 867 -6.01 12.64 -1.61
C GLY A 867 -7.22 13.29 -0.96
N GLY A 868 -7.89 14.14 -1.70
CA GLY A 868 -9.17 14.69 -1.31
C GLY A 868 -10.21 14.30 -2.35
N ASN A 869 -11.33 13.80 -1.91
CA ASN A 869 -12.37 13.29 -2.79
C ASN A 869 -13.61 14.18 -2.68
N PHE A 870 -14.07 14.69 -3.82
CA PHE A 870 -15.37 15.35 -3.95
C PHE A 870 -16.42 14.32 -4.36
N PHE A 871 -17.66 14.51 -3.90
CA PHE A 871 -18.80 13.68 -4.31
C PHE A 871 -20.07 14.49 -4.32
N CYS A 872 -20.97 14.22 -5.24
CA CYS A 872 -22.20 14.97 -5.41
C CYS A 872 -23.44 14.07 -5.32
N ARG A 873 -24.56 14.72 -5.07
CA ARG A 873 -25.90 14.14 -5.19
C ARG A 873 -26.69 14.80 -6.32
N SER A 874 -27.73 14.13 -6.77
CA SER A 874 -28.61 14.62 -7.81
C SER A 874 -29.22 15.99 -7.44
N HIS A 875 -29.04 16.95 -8.34
CA HIS A 875 -29.61 18.30 -8.25
C HIS A 875 -29.65 18.94 -9.65
N PRO A 876 -30.58 19.87 -9.95
CA PRO A 876 -30.66 20.52 -11.27
C PRO A 876 -29.37 21.18 -11.75
N ILE A 877 -28.48 21.62 -10.84
CA ILE A 877 -27.17 22.20 -11.23
C ILE A 877 -26.23 21.19 -11.91
N PHE A 878 -26.50 19.90 -11.83
CA PHE A 878 -25.72 18.84 -12.50
C PHE A 878 -26.36 18.37 -13.82
N GLU A 879 -27.36 19.08 -14.35
CA GLU A 879 -27.98 18.70 -15.62
C GLU A 879 -26.93 18.53 -16.72
N GLY A 880 -26.92 17.35 -17.39
CA GLY A 880 -25.94 17.01 -18.42
C GLY A 880 -24.53 16.75 -17.91
N LEU A 881 -24.33 16.61 -16.61
CA LEU A 881 -23.08 16.23 -15.96
C LEU A 881 -23.29 14.96 -15.12
N PRO A 882 -22.23 14.17 -14.84
CA PRO A 882 -22.34 13.03 -13.95
C PRO A 882 -22.81 13.46 -12.57
N THR A 883 -23.74 12.71 -11.99
CA THR A 883 -24.33 12.98 -10.67
C THR A 883 -24.52 11.71 -9.88
N ASP A 884 -24.80 11.80 -8.56
CA ASP A 884 -24.87 10.69 -7.61
C ASP A 884 -23.56 9.86 -7.63
N CYS A 885 -22.43 10.54 -7.67
CA CYS A 885 -21.12 9.92 -7.83
C CYS A 885 -20.01 10.64 -7.07
N VAL A 886 -18.92 9.94 -6.86
CA VAL A 886 -17.63 10.53 -6.49
C VAL A 886 -16.99 11.11 -7.75
N PHE A 887 -16.43 12.33 -7.64
CA PHE A 887 -15.72 12.96 -8.74
C PHE A 887 -14.52 12.12 -9.16
N ASN A 888 -14.53 11.69 -10.42
CA ASN A 888 -13.47 10.93 -11.05
C ASN A 888 -12.88 11.74 -12.22
N TRP A 889 -12.30 11.09 -13.20
CA TRP A 889 -11.64 11.70 -14.36
C TRP A 889 -12.58 12.66 -15.15
N GLU A 890 -13.88 12.48 -15.10
CA GLU A 890 -14.86 13.37 -15.71
C GLU A 890 -14.78 14.79 -15.13
N TYR A 891 -14.50 14.90 -13.83
CA TYR A 891 -14.37 16.14 -13.08
C TYR A 891 -12.91 16.58 -12.86
N GLN A 892 -11.97 16.09 -13.69
CA GLN A 892 -10.53 16.36 -13.55
C GLN A 892 -10.20 17.87 -13.52
N CYS A 893 -11.05 18.73 -14.08
CA CYS A 893 -10.88 20.18 -14.01
C CYS A 893 -10.86 20.73 -12.57
N PHE A 894 -11.44 20.03 -11.59
CA PHE A 894 -11.40 20.43 -10.18
C PHE A 894 -10.30 19.71 -9.37
N ALA A 895 -9.71 18.65 -9.93
CA ALA A 895 -8.67 17.85 -9.27
C ALA A 895 -7.25 18.27 -9.67
N ALA A 896 -7.09 19.13 -10.67
CA ALA A 896 -5.80 19.61 -11.12
C ALA A 896 -4.99 20.23 -9.98
N TYR A 897 -3.69 20.00 -9.99
CA TYR A 897 -2.78 20.34 -8.90
C TYR A 897 -2.81 21.82 -8.49
N ASN A 898 -2.94 22.71 -9.44
CA ASN A 898 -3.01 24.16 -9.23
C ASN A 898 -4.41 24.68 -8.92
N ARG A 899 -5.40 23.78 -8.73
CA ARG A 899 -6.77 24.17 -8.39
C ARG A 899 -6.94 24.30 -6.88
N ARG A 900 -7.87 25.16 -6.48
CA ARG A 900 -8.29 25.29 -5.09
C ARG A 900 -8.92 23.99 -4.61
N ARG A 901 -8.43 23.46 -3.49
CA ARG A 901 -8.93 22.22 -2.88
C ARG A 901 -9.19 22.46 -1.40
N VAL A 902 -10.38 22.95 -1.10
CA VAL A 902 -10.80 23.33 0.24
C VAL A 902 -12.18 22.77 0.52
N GLY A 903 -12.40 22.28 1.73
CA GLY A 903 -13.70 21.91 2.26
C GLY A 903 -14.11 22.84 3.39
N LEU A 904 -15.38 23.24 3.44
CA LEU A 904 -15.94 24.06 4.50
C LEU A 904 -16.58 23.19 5.58
N ARG A 905 -16.40 23.55 6.84
CA ARG A 905 -17.18 23.00 7.96
C ARG A 905 -18.51 23.77 8.05
N ASP A 906 -19.37 23.47 7.11
CA ASP A 906 -20.74 24.02 7.02
C ASP A 906 -21.68 23.07 7.76
N MET A 907 -22.31 23.54 8.82
CA MET A 907 -23.14 22.71 9.71
C MET A 907 -24.63 22.77 9.39
N ASN A 908 -25.12 23.78 8.64
CA ASN A 908 -26.55 24.00 8.41
C ASN A 908 -26.97 24.19 6.94
N GLY A 909 -26.00 24.28 5.99
CA GLY A 909 -26.29 24.41 4.56
C GLY A 909 -26.86 23.15 3.93
N ASP A 910 -27.62 23.28 2.85
CA ASP A 910 -28.00 22.14 2.01
C ASP A 910 -26.84 21.78 1.09
N VAL A 911 -26.09 20.74 1.46
CA VAL A 911 -24.85 20.35 0.78
C VAL A 911 -25.16 19.62 -0.52
N LEU A 912 -24.67 20.15 -1.64
CA LEU A 912 -24.83 19.56 -2.98
C LEU A 912 -23.56 18.81 -3.42
N VAL A 913 -22.40 19.31 -3.01
CA VAL A 913 -21.10 18.61 -3.15
C VAL A 913 -20.45 18.48 -1.79
N GLY A 914 -20.27 17.25 -1.35
CA GLY A 914 -19.47 16.91 -0.18
C GLY A 914 -18.02 16.68 -0.57
N CYS A 915 -17.12 16.74 0.42
CA CYS A 915 -15.73 16.33 0.23
C CYS A 915 -15.11 15.80 1.51
N VAL A 916 -14.12 14.96 1.34
CA VAL A 916 -13.32 14.40 2.43
C VAL A 916 -11.84 14.61 2.16
N SER A 917 -11.05 14.72 3.22
CA SER A 917 -9.61 14.64 3.16
C SER A 917 -9.23 13.26 3.67
N ASP A 918 -8.77 12.41 2.75
CA ASP A 918 -8.24 11.05 2.99
C ASP A 918 -8.66 10.36 4.32
N HIS A 919 -7.77 10.29 5.31
CA HIS A 919 -7.95 9.59 6.58
C HIS A 919 -8.49 10.51 7.70
N ARG A 920 -9.48 11.37 7.38
CA ARG A 920 -10.13 12.23 8.37
C ARG A 920 -11.54 11.76 8.66
N LYS A 921 -11.93 11.85 9.94
CA LYS A 921 -13.29 11.52 10.38
C LYS A 921 -14.34 12.54 9.94
N GLU A 922 -13.90 13.70 9.48
CA GLU A 922 -14.80 14.81 9.13
C GLU A 922 -15.15 14.78 7.65
N VAL A 923 -16.39 15.09 7.34
CA VAL A 923 -16.88 15.34 5.99
C VAL A 923 -17.21 16.82 5.88
N TYR A 924 -16.76 17.43 4.79
CA TYR A 924 -16.86 18.88 4.53
C TYR A 924 -17.80 19.14 3.36
N SER A 925 -18.24 20.39 3.20
CA SER A 925 -18.96 20.85 2.01
C SER A 925 -18.01 21.54 1.02
N ALA A 926 -18.25 21.32 -0.27
CA ALA A 926 -17.58 22.02 -1.37
C ALA A 926 -18.54 22.87 -2.21
N LEU A 927 -19.82 22.59 -2.13
CA LEU A 927 -20.90 23.44 -2.66
C LEU A 927 -22.13 23.26 -1.78
N SER A 928 -22.62 24.36 -1.27
CA SER A 928 -23.83 24.41 -0.44
C SER A 928 -24.81 25.48 -0.92
N GLU A 929 -26.09 25.20 -0.72
CA GLU A 929 -27.17 26.18 -0.79
C GLU A 929 -27.53 26.63 0.63
N ILE A 930 -27.49 27.93 0.87
CA ILE A 930 -27.80 28.56 2.14
C ILE A 930 -29.06 29.43 1.96
N ALA A 931 -30.08 29.19 2.76
CA ALA A 931 -31.29 30.04 2.76
C ALA A 931 -30.99 31.41 3.37
N VAL A 932 -31.44 32.49 2.70
CA VAL A 932 -31.29 33.87 3.16
C VAL A 932 -32.62 34.58 3.01
N GLY A 933 -33.41 34.66 4.09
CA GLY A 933 -34.75 35.17 4.02
C GLY A 933 -35.63 34.37 3.05
N ARG A 934 -36.18 35.04 2.00
CA ARG A 934 -36.96 34.39 0.92
C ARG A 934 -36.10 33.89 -0.24
N GLY A 935 -34.82 34.27 -0.30
CA GLY A 935 -33.90 33.91 -1.35
C GLY A 935 -32.81 32.95 -0.86
N ARG A 936 -31.68 32.89 -1.55
CA ARG A 936 -30.61 31.92 -1.28
C ARG A 936 -29.24 32.37 -1.73
N VAL A 937 -28.21 31.77 -1.14
CA VAL A 937 -26.82 31.88 -1.56
C VAL A 937 -26.33 30.48 -1.94
N LEU A 938 -25.78 30.32 -3.14
CA LEU A 938 -24.95 29.18 -3.52
C LEU A 938 -23.49 29.55 -3.27
N ILE A 939 -22.83 28.83 -2.38
CA ILE A 939 -21.38 29.04 -2.10
C ILE A 939 -20.58 27.79 -2.49
N THR A 940 -19.53 27.98 -3.28
CA THR A 940 -18.69 26.85 -3.70
C THR A 940 -17.20 27.10 -3.51
N THR A 941 -16.51 26.06 -3.05
CA THR A 941 -15.03 25.98 -3.01
C THR A 941 -14.43 25.37 -4.29
N LEU A 942 -15.26 24.83 -5.18
CA LEU A 942 -14.80 24.36 -6.50
C LEU A 942 -14.24 25.53 -7.29
N ASP A 943 -13.07 25.35 -7.94
CA ASP A 943 -12.34 26.43 -8.61
C ASP A 943 -12.94 26.75 -9.98
N ILE A 944 -14.17 27.27 -9.99
CA ILE A 944 -14.89 27.69 -11.20
C ILE A 944 -14.12 28.77 -11.97
N PRO A 945 -13.60 29.84 -11.31
CA PRO A 945 -12.87 30.91 -12.05
C PRO A 945 -11.67 30.37 -12.82
N ALA A 946 -10.97 29.37 -12.32
CA ALA A 946 -9.86 28.75 -13.03
C ALA A 946 -10.30 28.05 -14.33
N CYS A 947 -11.53 27.51 -14.39
CA CYS A 947 -12.09 26.93 -15.62
C CYS A 947 -12.42 27.98 -16.71
N LEU A 948 -12.46 29.25 -16.33
CA LEU A 948 -12.76 30.37 -17.23
C LEU A 948 -11.51 31.10 -17.77
N ARG A 949 -10.39 31.01 -17.03
CA ARG A 949 -9.14 31.75 -17.35
C ARG A 949 -8.37 31.16 -18.54
N GLY A 950 -8.73 29.99 -19.02
CA GLY A 950 -8.07 29.31 -20.13
C GLY A 950 -6.64 28.85 -19.83
N THR A 951 -5.83 28.65 -20.88
CA THR A 951 -4.49 28.03 -20.81
C THR A 951 -3.46 28.79 -19.98
N ALA A 952 -3.60 30.08 -19.79
CA ALA A 952 -2.58 30.89 -19.09
C ALA A 952 -2.36 30.46 -17.65
N ALA A 953 -3.37 29.87 -16.99
CA ALA A 953 -3.26 29.36 -15.63
C ALA A 953 -2.41 28.08 -15.53
N TYR A 954 -2.29 27.32 -16.61
CA TYR A 954 -1.53 26.05 -16.66
C TYR A 954 -0.12 26.22 -17.21
N ASN A 955 0.22 27.37 -17.79
CA ASN A 955 1.55 27.64 -18.34
C ASN A 955 2.62 27.98 -17.27
N LYS A 956 2.23 28.13 -16.01
CA LYS A 956 3.23 28.22 -14.94
C LYS A 956 3.77 26.84 -14.60
N LYS A 957 5.09 26.75 -14.44
CA LYS A 957 5.72 25.61 -13.78
C LYS A 957 4.91 25.29 -12.51
N VAL A 958 4.23 24.17 -12.51
CA VAL A 958 3.54 23.70 -11.32
C VAL A 958 4.61 23.00 -10.51
N ASP A 959 4.95 23.57 -9.36
CA ASP A 959 5.80 22.90 -8.39
C ASP A 959 4.99 21.72 -7.81
N LEU A 960 5.37 20.52 -8.21
CA LEU A 960 4.71 19.27 -7.83
C LEU A 960 5.42 18.64 -6.61
N ASP A 961 5.77 19.45 -5.59
CA ASP A 961 6.33 18.98 -4.32
C ASP A 961 7.53 18.02 -4.49
N GLY A 962 8.55 18.48 -5.19
CA GLY A 962 9.75 17.70 -5.45
C GLY A 962 9.66 16.71 -6.61
N MET A 963 8.56 16.70 -7.33
CA MET A 963 8.47 15.95 -8.58
C MET A 963 9.33 16.61 -9.65
N ASN A 964 9.98 15.80 -10.42
CA ASN A 964 10.92 16.17 -11.44
C ASN A 964 10.31 17.13 -12.47
N GLU A 965 11.10 18.10 -12.96
CA GLU A 965 10.70 19.08 -13.98
C GLU A 965 10.05 18.44 -15.23
N SER A 966 10.40 17.22 -15.57
CA SER A 966 9.82 16.47 -16.69
C SER A 966 8.33 16.14 -16.54
N MET A 967 7.85 16.04 -15.32
CA MET A 967 6.43 15.80 -15.01
C MET A 967 5.62 17.11 -15.05
N ASN A 968 6.27 18.25 -15.09
CA ASN A 968 5.65 19.58 -15.15
C ASN A 968 5.23 20.00 -16.56
N THR A 969 5.59 19.27 -17.60
CA THR A 969 5.16 19.54 -18.98
C THR A 969 3.78 18.97 -19.24
N PHE A 970 2.78 19.51 -18.55
CA PHE A 970 1.39 19.17 -18.84
C PHE A 970 1.02 19.59 -20.27
N ASN A 971 0.26 18.74 -20.94
CA ASN A 971 -0.41 19.16 -22.14
C ASN A 971 -1.58 20.08 -21.76
N THR A 972 -1.28 21.37 -21.74
CA THR A 972 -2.23 22.42 -21.40
C THR A 972 -3.47 22.44 -22.29
N GLN A 973 -3.37 21.97 -23.55
CA GLN A 973 -4.51 21.88 -24.46
C GLN A 973 -5.59 20.89 -24.01
N GLY A 974 -5.19 19.72 -23.48
CA GLY A 974 -6.12 18.72 -22.96
C GLY A 974 -6.87 19.22 -21.72
N MET A 975 -6.13 19.82 -20.80
CA MET A 975 -6.72 20.33 -19.55
C MET A 975 -7.72 21.45 -19.78
N ASN A 976 -7.48 22.34 -20.77
CA ASN A 976 -8.44 23.38 -21.12
C ASN A 976 -9.75 22.83 -21.69
N LYS A 977 -9.69 21.72 -22.40
CA LYS A 977 -10.92 21.06 -22.87
C LYS A 977 -11.71 20.47 -21.71
N ALA A 978 -11.04 19.88 -20.73
CA ALA A 978 -11.67 19.38 -19.51
C ALA A 978 -12.40 20.47 -18.69
N ASP A 979 -11.99 21.71 -18.79
CA ASP A 979 -12.65 22.87 -18.18
C ASP A 979 -14.10 23.08 -18.66
N ALA A 980 -14.52 22.42 -19.76
CA ALA A 980 -15.89 22.42 -20.23
C ALA A 980 -16.90 21.95 -19.14
N VAL A 981 -16.49 21.00 -18.27
CA VAL A 981 -17.33 20.52 -17.14
C VAL A 981 -17.54 21.66 -16.13
N GLY A 982 -16.50 22.36 -15.72
CA GLY A 982 -16.59 23.50 -14.79
C GLY A 982 -17.40 24.66 -15.37
N ARG A 983 -17.23 24.93 -16.67
CA ARG A 983 -18.03 25.96 -17.39
C ARG A 983 -19.50 25.58 -17.47
N GLN A 984 -19.83 24.32 -17.77
CA GLN A 984 -21.23 23.85 -17.78
C GLN A 984 -21.84 23.88 -16.39
N LEU A 985 -21.09 23.48 -15.35
CA LEU A 985 -21.56 23.58 -13.96
C LEU A 985 -21.90 25.03 -13.60
N LEU A 986 -21.08 25.99 -13.98
CA LEU A 986 -21.39 27.41 -13.80
C LEU A 986 -22.70 27.83 -14.51
N LEU A 987 -22.85 27.47 -15.79
CA LEU A 987 -24.08 27.80 -16.55
C LEU A 987 -25.31 27.19 -15.90
N ASN A 988 -25.21 25.97 -15.39
CA ASN A 988 -26.30 25.29 -14.67
C ASN A 988 -26.63 26.01 -13.35
N MET A 989 -25.64 26.44 -12.56
CA MET A 989 -25.85 27.23 -11.35
C MET A 989 -26.60 28.54 -11.65
N LEU A 990 -26.19 29.22 -12.72
CA LEU A 990 -26.85 30.46 -13.13
C LEU A 990 -28.28 30.23 -13.67
N ARG A 991 -28.50 29.13 -14.38
CA ARG A 991 -29.85 28.72 -14.81
C ARG A 991 -30.74 28.43 -13.58
N TYR A 992 -30.23 27.74 -12.60
CA TYR A 992 -30.90 27.50 -11.34
C TYR A 992 -31.19 28.82 -10.60
N ALA A 993 -30.22 29.74 -10.59
CA ALA A 993 -30.36 31.08 -9.97
C ALA A 993 -31.40 31.96 -10.66
N SER A 994 -31.59 31.86 -11.99
CA SER A 994 -32.60 32.59 -12.76
C SER A 994 -34.05 32.15 -12.51
N GLY A 995 -34.27 31.13 -11.68
CA GLY A 995 -35.61 30.67 -11.28
C GLY A 995 -36.37 29.77 -12.27
N LYS A 996 -35.72 29.44 -13.41
CA LYS A 996 -36.29 28.50 -14.41
C LYS A 996 -35.57 27.16 -14.41
N SER A 997 -35.53 26.47 -13.28
CA SER A 997 -35.34 25.05 -13.32
C SER A 997 -36.61 24.38 -13.80
N SER A 998 -36.52 23.54 -14.84
CA SER A 998 -37.67 22.83 -15.37
C SER A 998 -38.51 22.17 -14.24
N GLN A 999 -39.67 22.72 -13.98
CA GLN A 999 -40.71 21.96 -13.28
C GLN A 999 -41.16 20.80 -14.19
N GLN A 1000 -40.32 19.76 -14.31
CA GLN A 1000 -40.69 18.46 -14.89
C GLN A 1000 -39.73 17.39 -14.36
N ALA A 1001 -39.93 17.00 -13.12
CA ALA A 1001 -39.62 15.67 -12.60
C ALA A 1001 -40.32 15.53 -11.23
N GLN A 1002 -41.63 15.34 -11.26
CA GLN A 1002 -42.34 14.64 -10.20
C GLN A 1002 -42.38 13.16 -10.52
#